data_efbb103eec10920ffd0849b8f3def077
#
_entry.id   efbb103eec10920ffd0849b8f3def077
#
_cell.length_a   1.000
_cell.length_b   1.000
_cell.length_c   1.000
_cell.angle_alpha   90.00
_cell.angle_beta   90.00
_cell.angle_gamma   90.00
#
_symmetry.space_group_name_H-M   'P 1'
#
loop_
_entity.id
_entity.type
_entity.pdbx_description
1 polymer ?
#
loop_
_entity_poly.entity_id
_entity_poly.type
_entity_poly.pdbx_seq_one_letter_code
_entity_poly.pdbx_strand_id
1 'polypeptide(L)'
;MVIDKKTLNVPRPRRSFQIKGPQAGAQAATEMLQQQSNTKPPIEVTPTEDGGAEIDFDPQALNATIGPQGHNENLVNLMNEDDAELLASDLLKVYEDCKASRQDWENTYTKGMDLLGFKYEDRAEPFRGASGATHPVLAEAVTQFQALAYKELLPADGPVRTQIIGAMTPDREAQADRVKDFMNYQLMTEMKEYEPEFDQMLFNLPLSGSTFKKVYYDQLLGRCVSKFVPAEDLYVPYTATSLDDTETIIHKIKMKGNDLLKQQLSGFYADVPVEEDYNADEVTSKKDELGGIDPHDDEIYNILEFHTHLDLAGFEELDEMQEPTGLKIPYVVSIDEGSGKVLAVRRNFDVEDADKKRKEYFVHFKFLPGLGFYGFGLIHMIGGLSRTATAALRQLLDAGTLSNLPAGFKMRGIRVRDEAQPLQPGEFRDVDAPGGSLKDAFMTLPFKEPSGTLLQLMGVVVQAGQRFASIADMQVGDGNQSAAVGTTMALLERGSRVMSAIHKRIYAAMKCEFMLLANNFAIYLPKMYPYDIVGGQRQVFAQDFDERVDIIPVADPNIFSQTQRITVAQTELQLAMSNPGMHNLYEAYRHMYEALGVKDVNKLLPPPPQPQPLDPASENILALNGKKIQAFPQQDHQAHMRAHLQFMGTTMVRNNPKALGILQQNCMEPVSYTHLRAHETGRNL
;
A
#
# COMPACT_ATOMS: atom_id res chain seq x y z
N MET A 1 9.86 40.38 11.39
CA MET A 1 11.01 40.59 12.30
C MET A 1 12.02 39.51 11.94
N VAL A 2 12.97 39.84 11.07
CA VAL A 2 13.95 38.90 10.54
C VAL A 2 14.96 38.61 11.65
N ILE A 3 14.97 37.40 12.16
CA ILE A 3 15.97 36.95 13.13
C ILE A 3 17.18 36.49 12.32
N ASP A 4 18.27 37.22 12.46
CA ASP A 4 19.55 36.98 11.80
C ASP A 4 20.11 35.60 12.21
N LYS A 5 20.21 34.67 11.25
CA LYS A 5 20.65 33.27 11.42
C LYS A 5 22.09 33.11 11.97
N LYS A 6 22.86 34.20 12.11
CA LYS A 6 24.27 34.19 12.54
C LYS A 6 24.51 34.20 14.05
N THR A 7 23.49 34.30 14.88
CA THR A 7 23.67 34.45 16.36
C THR A 7 23.19 33.26 17.20
N LEU A 8 22.67 32.22 16.60
CA LEU A 8 22.31 31.00 17.34
C LEU A 8 23.45 29.97 17.26
N ASN A 9 24.51 30.23 17.97
CA ASN A 9 25.49 29.23 18.34
C ASN A 9 24.88 28.43 19.54
N VAL A 10 23.80 27.69 19.27
CA VAL A 10 23.23 26.75 20.23
C VAL A 10 24.14 25.53 20.16
N PRO A 11 24.80 25.15 21.26
CA PRO A 11 25.55 23.91 21.30
C PRO A 11 24.57 22.77 20.98
N ARG A 12 24.91 21.91 19.99
CA ARG A 12 24.13 20.76 19.63
C ARG A 12 23.71 20.02 20.89
N PRO A 13 22.43 19.82 21.18
CA PRO A 13 22.02 19.06 22.33
C PRO A 13 22.51 17.62 22.12
N ARG A 14 23.54 17.21 22.88
CA ARG A 14 23.85 15.80 23.00
C ARG A 14 22.56 15.15 23.52
N ARG A 15 22.02 14.21 22.78
CA ARG A 15 20.83 13.43 23.16
C ARG A 15 21.23 12.42 24.23
N SER A 16 21.65 12.94 25.38
CA SER A 16 21.99 12.15 26.56
C SER A 16 21.00 12.45 27.69
N PHE A 17 20.44 11.40 28.25
CA PHE A 17 19.59 11.49 29.43
C PHE A 17 20.43 11.12 30.65
N GLN A 18 20.64 12.06 31.58
CA GLN A 18 21.28 11.77 32.85
C GLN A 18 20.24 11.30 33.87
N ILE A 19 20.34 10.05 34.29
CA ILE A 19 19.55 9.53 35.42
C ILE A 19 20.40 9.66 36.69
N LYS A 20 20.03 10.60 37.57
CA LYS A 20 20.62 10.72 38.90
C LYS A 20 19.89 9.76 39.83
N GLY A 21 20.56 8.71 40.29
CA GLY A 21 20.01 7.74 41.22
C GLY A 21 21.08 7.07 42.06
N PRO A 22 20.73 6.35 43.14
CA PRO A 22 21.69 5.64 43.98
C PRO A 22 22.42 4.54 43.22
N GLN A 23 23.70 4.33 43.50
CA GLN A 23 24.60 3.39 42.80
C GLN A 23 24.03 1.97 42.58
N ALA A 24 23.16 1.49 43.45
CA ALA A 24 22.49 0.18 43.31
C ALA A 24 21.54 0.08 42.09
N GLY A 25 20.95 1.18 41.66
CA GLY A 25 20.06 1.20 40.50
C GLY A 25 20.81 1.14 39.15
N ALA A 26 21.98 1.76 39.09
CA ALA A 26 22.81 1.76 37.89
C ALA A 26 23.43 0.38 37.61
N GLN A 27 23.89 -0.32 38.68
CA GLN A 27 24.43 -1.68 38.56
C GLN A 27 23.37 -2.70 38.15
N ALA A 28 22.14 -2.64 38.69
CA ALA A 28 21.06 -3.53 38.33
C ALA A 28 20.57 -3.31 36.87
N ALA A 29 20.55 -2.07 36.38
CA ALA A 29 20.22 -1.76 35.00
C ALA A 29 21.30 -2.27 34.04
N THR A 30 22.58 -2.15 34.41
CA THR A 30 23.71 -2.65 33.59
C THR A 30 23.74 -4.18 33.55
N GLU A 31 23.47 -4.85 34.66
CA GLU A 31 23.42 -6.31 34.74
C GLU A 31 22.20 -6.90 33.96
N MET A 32 21.04 -6.26 34.02
CA MET A 32 19.87 -6.67 33.21
C MET A 32 20.11 -6.52 31.72
N LEU A 33 20.79 -5.46 31.28
CA LEU A 33 21.14 -5.21 29.89
C LEU A 33 22.26 -6.15 29.40
N GLN A 34 23.22 -6.52 30.26
CA GLN A 34 24.29 -7.46 29.90
C GLN A 34 23.85 -8.92 29.83
N GLN A 35 22.79 -9.32 30.54
CA GLN A 35 22.25 -10.69 30.46
C GLN A 35 21.41 -10.97 29.22
N GLN A 36 21.00 -9.95 28.48
CA GLN A 36 20.10 -10.13 27.34
C GLN A 36 20.74 -10.21 25.94
N SER A 37 22.02 -9.92 25.76
CA SER A 37 22.64 -10.07 24.43
C SER A 37 24.17 -10.19 24.47
N ASN A 38 24.71 -11.11 23.67
CA ASN A 38 26.12 -11.16 23.27
C ASN A 38 26.46 -10.16 22.15
N THR A 39 25.56 -9.28 21.78
CA THR A 39 25.73 -8.17 20.83
C THR A 39 25.63 -6.88 21.61
N LYS A 40 26.53 -5.92 21.39
CA LYS A 40 26.44 -4.58 21.96
C LYS A 40 25.03 -4.05 21.79
N PRO A 41 24.32 -3.63 22.86
CA PRO A 41 23.01 -3.03 22.69
C PRO A 41 23.14 -1.73 21.90
N PRO A 42 22.11 -1.35 21.12
CA PRO A 42 22.09 -0.08 20.39
C PRO A 42 22.00 1.15 21.28
N ILE A 43 22.14 0.95 22.59
CA ILE A 43 22.10 1.97 23.63
C ILE A 43 23.41 1.85 24.38
N GLU A 44 24.26 2.87 24.32
CA GLU A 44 25.48 2.93 25.09
C GLU A 44 25.19 3.59 26.47
N VAL A 45 25.44 2.84 27.54
CA VAL A 45 25.22 3.31 28.89
C VAL A 45 26.59 3.52 29.55
N THR A 46 27.01 4.77 29.71
CA THR A 46 28.26 5.12 30.38
C THR A 46 27.98 5.58 31.81
N PRO A 47 28.58 4.94 32.83
CA PRO A 47 28.44 5.41 34.22
C PRO A 47 29.17 6.74 34.40
N THR A 48 28.51 7.72 35.01
CA THR A 48 29.10 9.03 35.36
C THR A 48 29.72 8.99 36.75
N GLU A 49 30.72 9.85 36.98
CA GLU A 49 31.45 9.92 38.29
C GLU A 49 30.54 10.25 39.47
N ASP A 50 29.36 10.85 39.22
CA ASP A 50 28.35 11.20 40.23
C ASP A 50 27.41 10.04 40.61
N GLY A 51 27.67 8.81 40.13
CA GLY A 51 26.84 7.62 40.40
C GLY A 51 25.56 7.53 39.60
N GLY A 52 25.42 8.33 38.54
CA GLY A 52 24.38 8.25 37.52
C GLY A 52 24.82 7.43 36.29
N ALA A 53 23.97 7.31 35.30
CA ALA A 53 24.28 6.71 34.00
C ALA A 53 23.86 7.64 32.86
N GLU A 54 24.75 7.85 31.90
CA GLU A 54 24.44 8.54 30.66
C GLU A 54 24.03 7.50 29.61
N ILE A 55 22.83 7.67 29.09
CA ILE A 55 22.26 6.76 28.06
C ILE A 55 22.29 7.50 26.73
N ASP A 56 23.11 7.03 25.81
CA ASP A 56 23.20 7.57 24.46
C ASP A 56 22.25 6.81 23.54
N PHE A 57 21.28 7.53 22.99
CA PHE A 57 20.30 7.04 22.01
C PHE A 57 20.70 7.52 20.61
N ASP A 58 21.94 7.35 20.18
CA ASP A 58 22.36 7.80 18.85
C ASP A 58 21.69 6.95 17.77
N PRO A 59 20.82 7.53 16.91
CA PRO A 59 20.23 6.82 15.77
C PRO A 59 21.28 6.34 14.76
N GLN A 60 22.46 6.94 14.72
CA GLN A 60 23.57 6.48 13.88
C GLN A 60 24.18 5.17 14.40
N ALA A 61 24.08 4.88 15.69
CA ALA A 61 24.53 3.60 16.25
C ALA A 61 23.64 2.43 15.79
N LEU A 62 22.37 2.65 15.51
CA LEU A 62 21.48 1.65 14.90
C LEU A 62 21.90 1.31 13.46
N ASN A 63 22.32 2.30 12.70
CA ASN A 63 22.82 2.08 11.33
C ASN A 63 24.22 1.45 11.30
N ALA A 64 25.04 1.71 12.31
CA ALA A 64 26.38 1.09 12.45
C ALA A 64 26.32 -0.41 12.79
N THR A 65 25.16 -0.91 13.25
CA THR A 65 24.97 -2.34 13.58
C THR A 65 24.54 -3.18 12.36
N ILE A 66 24.12 -2.53 11.28
CA ILE A 66 23.65 -3.20 10.05
C ILE A 66 24.69 -2.97 8.94
N GLY A 67 25.74 -3.76 8.92
CA GLY A 67 26.78 -3.74 7.89
C GLY A 67 28.15 -3.23 8.36
N PRO A 68 29.18 -3.26 7.49
CA PRO A 68 30.50 -2.70 7.80
C PRO A 68 30.43 -1.22 8.12
N GLN A 69 31.29 -0.75 9.02
CA GLN A 69 31.41 0.67 9.32
C GLN A 69 31.58 1.48 8.03
N GLY A 70 30.80 2.55 7.89
CA GLY A 70 30.84 3.44 6.72
C GLY A 70 29.93 3.06 5.55
N HIS A 71 29.29 1.86 5.53
CA HIS A 71 28.41 1.49 4.40
C HIS A 71 27.15 2.36 4.31
N ASN A 72 26.52 2.64 5.46
CA ASN A 72 25.29 3.41 5.55
C ASN A 72 25.50 4.91 5.80
N GLU A 73 26.76 5.37 5.78
CA GLU A 73 27.09 6.79 5.99
C GLU A 73 26.59 7.65 4.83
N ASN A 74 26.32 8.93 5.11
CA ASN A 74 26.04 9.92 4.10
C ASN A 74 27.36 10.34 3.43
N LEU A 75 27.58 9.91 2.20
CA LEU A 75 28.82 10.14 1.47
C LEU A 75 29.05 11.61 1.10
N VAL A 76 28.02 12.45 1.08
CA VAL A 76 28.15 13.90 0.85
C VAL A 76 29.13 14.53 1.82
N ASN A 77 29.17 14.06 3.07
CA ASN A 77 30.09 14.57 4.06
C ASN A 77 31.58 14.25 3.78
N LEU A 78 31.84 13.33 2.86
CA LEU A 78 33.17 12.87 2.45
C LEU A 78 33.54 13.33 1.04
N MET A 79 32.58 13.85 0.27
CA MET A 79 32.76 14.34 -1.11
C MET A 79 33.28 15.77 -1.10
N ASN A 80 33.99 16.16 -2.18
CA ASN A 80 34.33 17.55 -2.43
C ASN A 80 33.07 18.33 -2.86
N GLU A 81 33.02 19.62 -2.55
CA GLU A 81 31.86 20.47 -2.90
C GLU A 81 31.69 20.58 -4.43
N ASP A 82 32.76 20.70 -5.18
CA ASP A 82 32.73 20.76 -6.65
C ASP A 82 32.16 19.46 -7.27
N ASP A 83 32.52 18.29 -6.73
CA ASP A 83 32.02 16.98 -7.21
C ASP A 83 30.54 16.82 -6.88
N ALA A 84 30.09 17.32 -5.72
CA ALA A 84 28.69 17.29 -5.31
C ALA A 84 27.82 18.22 -6.18
N GLU A 85 28.33 19.43 -6.54
CA GLU A 85 27.64 20.37 -7.44
C GLU A 85 27.54 19.82 -8.87
N LEU A 86 28.59 19.15 -9.37
CA LEU A 86 28.59 18.53 -10.70
C LEU A 86 27.54 17.39 -10.73
N LEU A 87 27.54 16.53 -9.70
CA LEU A 87 26.56 15.44 -9.56
C LEU A 87 25.13 15.97 -9.54
N ALA A 88 24.87 17.04 -8.77
CA ALA A 88 23.56 17.67 -8.71
C ALA A 88 23.13 18.20 -10.09
N SER A 89 24.01 18.91 -10.78
CA SER A 89 23.73 19.46 -12.11
C SER A 89 23.37 18.37 -13.12
N ASP A 90 24.08 17.24 -13.10
CA ASP A 90 23.82 16.15 -14.04
C ASP A 90 22.52 15.42 -13.71
N LEU A 91 22.22 15.18 -12.44
CA LEU A 91 20.96 14.54 -12.04
C LEU A 91 19.74 15.44 -12.26
N LEU A 92 19.86 16.76 -12.04
CA LEU A 92 18.78 17.70 -12.34
C LEU A 92 18.47 17.75 -13.85
N LYS A 93 19.46 17.62 -14.73
CA LYS A 93 19.20 17.48 -16.19
C LYS A 93 18.40 16.22 -16.49
N VAL A 94 18.75 15.08 -15.86
CA VAL A 94 17.98 13.84 -16.01
C VAL A 94 16.55 14.02 -15.54
N TYR A 95 16.33 14.76 -14.45
CA TYR A 95 14.98 15.07 -13.96
C TYR A 95 14.18 15.90 -14.97
N GLU A 96 14.77 16.96 -15.53
CA GLU A 96 14.11 17.81 -16.53
C GLU A 96 13.77 17.01 -17.81
N ASP A 97 14.67 16.13 -18.26
CA ASP A 97 14.41 15.24 -19.39
C ASP A 97 13.24 14.27 -19.11
N CYS A 98 13.20 13.68 -17.92
CA CYS A 98 12.10 12.81 -17.50
C CYS A 98 10.77 13.57 -17.43
N LYS A 99 10.77 14.81 -16.90
CA LYS A 99 9.61 15.70 -16.81
C LYS A 99 9.10 16.07 -18.19
N ALA A 100 9.98 16.48 -19.09
CA ALA A 100 9.62 16.83 -20.46
C ALA A 100 9.03 15.63 -21.24
N SER A 101 9.55 14.41 -21.01
CA SER A 101 9.12 13.22 -21.71
C SER A 101 7.67 12.81 -21.41
N ARG A 102 7.11 13.19 -20.26
CA ARG A 102 5.75 12.84 -19.84
C ARG A 102 4.73 13.99 -19.90
N GLN A 103 5.11 15.15 -20.41
CA GLN A 103 4.27 16.36 -20.47
C GLN A 103 2.89 16.11 -21.11
N ASP A 104 2.81 15.32 -22.17
CA ASP A 104 1.53 14.99 -22.82
C ASP A 104 0.63 14.13 -21.93
N TRP A 105 1.20 13.24 -21.13
CA TRP A 105 0.47 12.45 -20.14
C TRP A 105 -0.09 13.37 -19.03
N GLU A 106 0.70 14.29 -18.50
CA GLU A 106 0.28 15.28 -17.50
C GLU A 106 -0.84 16.17 -18.03
N ASN A 107 -0.73 16.69 -19.22
CA ASN A 107 -1.74 17.49 -19.90
C ASN A 107 -3.07 16.72 -20.06
N THR A 108 -3.00 15.43 -20.37
CA THR A 108 -4.20 14.59 -20.51
C THR A 108 -4.84 14.35 -19.15
N TYR A 109 -4.04 14.12 -18.14
CA TYR A 109 -4.49 13.89 -16.78
C TYR A 109 -5.16 15.15 -16.20
N THR A 110 -4.52 16.33 -16.33
CA THR A 110 -5.03 17.63 -15.87
C THR A 110 -6.38 17.94 -16.52
N LYS A 111 -6.49 17.83 -17.84
CA LYS A 111 -7.76 18.01 -18.58
C LYS A 111 -8.83 16.99 -18.20
N GLY A 112 -8.41 15.79 -17.84
CA GLY A 112 -9.30 14.73 -17.39
C GLY A 112 -9.90 14.98 -16.02
N MET A 113 -9.15 15.60 -15.12
CA MET A 113 -9.62 15.95 -13.77
C MET A 113 -10.78 16.94 -13.79
N ASP A 114 -10.86 17.85 -14.76
CA ASP A 114 -12.01 18.77 -14.93
C ASP A 114 -13.34 18.00 -15.14
N LEU A 115 -13.27 16.79 -15.70
CA LEU A 115 -14.45 15.97 -15.96
C LEU A 115 -15.02 15.29 -14.71
N LEU A 116 -14.35 15.40 -13.56
CA LEU A 116 -14.90 14.93 -12.29
C LEU A 116 -16.07 15.80 -11.81
N GLY A 117 -16.08 17.09 -12.18
CA GLY A 117 -17.17 18.00 -11.85
C GLY A 117 -17.23 18.39 -10.38
N PHE A 118 -16.15 18.31 -9.63
CA PHE A 118 -16.11 18.67 -8.20
C PHE A 118 -16.12 20.19 -7.99
N LYS A 119 -15.67 20.96 -8.99
CA LYS A 119 -15.72 22.40 -8.95
C LYS A 119 -16.92 22.93 -9.75
N TYR A 120 -17.66 23.85 -9.15
CA TYR A 120 -18.71 24.56 -9.87
C TYR A 120 -18.09 25.63 -10.77
N GLU A 121 -18.37 25.58 -12.08
CA GLU A 121 -17.87 26.55 -13.05
C GLU A 121 -18.89 27.65 -13.32
N ASP A 122 -18.51 28.93 -13.07
CA ASP A 122 -19.27 30.07 -13.55
C ASP A 122 -18.86 30.40 -14.99
N ARG A 123 -19.74 30.10 -15.96
CA ARG A 123 -19.45 30.35 -17.39
C ARG A 123 -20.06 31.69 -17.85
N ALA A 124 -19.22 32.42 -18.55
CA ALA A 124 -19.63 33.66 -19.23
C ALA A 124 -19.90 33.45 -20.73
N GLU A 125 -19.52 32.33 -21.29
CA GLU A 125 -19.71 31.94 -22.71
C GLU A 125 -20.65 30.73 -22.82
N PRO A 126 -21.57 30.68 -23.79
CA PRO A 126 -21.85 31.67 -24.86
C PRO A 126 -22.62 32.93 -24.38
N PHE A 127 -23.08 32.94 -23.15
CA PHE A 127 -23.73 34.12 -22.52
C PHE A 127 -23.49 34.07 -20.99
N ARG A 128 -23.60 35.21 -20.32
CA ARG A 128 -23.45 35.27 -18.86
C ARG A 128 -24.54 34.45 -18.16
N GLY A 129 -24.15 33.53 -17.29
CA GLY A 129 -25.08 32.60 -16.61
C GLY A 129 -25.34 31.34 -17.43
N ALA A 130 -24.52 31.04 -18.45
CA ALA A 130 -24.51 29.75 -19.12
C ALA A 130 -24.21 28.60 -18.15
N SER A 131 -24.76 27.42 -18.38
CA SER A 131 -24.62 26.29 -17.46
C SER A 131 -23.19 25.81 -17.33
N GLY A 132 -22.68 25.78 -16.09
CA GLY A 132 -21.39 25.17 -15.71
C GLY A 132 -21.50 23.69 -15.32
N ALA A 133 -22.67 23.06 -15.47
CA ALA A 133 -22.89 21.69 -15.05
C ALA A 133 -21.96 20.70 -15.77
N THR A 134 -21.40 19.76 -15.02
CA THR A 134 -20.58 18.64 -15.54
C THR A 134 -21.34 17.34 -15.32
N HIS A 135 -21.39 16.47 -16.34
CA HIS A 135 -22.03 15.17 -16.21
C HIS A 135 -21.14 14.21 -15.41
N PRO A 136 -21.60 13.60 -14.31
CA PRO A 136 -20.74 12.91 -13.34
C PRO A 136 -20.35 11.47 -13.74
N VAL A 137 -20.38 11.08 -15.02
CA VAL A 137 -20.06 9.70 -15.48
C VAL A 137 -18.69 9.24 -14.98
N LEU A 138 -17.68 10.11 -15.07
CA LEU A 138 -16.32 9.76 -14.64
C LEU A 138 -16.23 9.65 -13.12
N ALA A 139 -16.81 10.59 -12.39
CA ALA A 139 -16.82 10.58 -10.93
C ALA A 139 -17.57 9.34 -10.38
N GLU A 140 -18.72 9.01 -10.99
CA GLU A 140 -19.48 7.80 -10.65
C GLU A 140 -18.63 6.54 -10.84
N ALA A 141 -17.94 6.42 -11.97
CA ALA A 141 -17.07 5.28 -12.26
C ALA A 141 -15.93 5.11 -11.26
N VAL A 142 -15.26 6.21 -10.92
CA VAL A 142 -14.14 6.24 -9.96
C VAL A 142 -14.59 5.86 -8.57
N THR A 143 -15.67 6.47 -8.08
CA THR A 143 -16.16 6.22 -6.71
C THR A 143 -16.73 4.81 -6.55
N GLN A 144 -17.37 4.26 -7.56
CA GLN A 144 -17.84 2.88 -7.53
C GLN A 144 -16.67 1.89 -7.49
N PHE A 145 -15.64 2.11 -8.33
CA PHE A 145 -14.44 1.28 -8.28
C PHE A 145 -13.79 1.32 -6.90
N GLN A 146 -13.56 2.53 -6.34
CA GLN A 146 -12.97 2.71 -5.02
C GLN A 146 -13.75 1.95 -3.96
N ALA A 147 -15.07 2.16 -3.88
CA ALA A 147 -15.91 1.55 -2.85
C ALA A 147 -15.89 0.02 -2.88
N LEU A 148 -15.84 -0.57 -4.09
CA LEU A 148 -15.77 -2.01 -4.26
C LEU A 148 -14.39 -2.56 -3.93
N ALA A 149 -13.35 -1.96 -4.51
CA ALA A 149 -11.97 -2.40 -4.32
C ALA A 149 -11.56 -2.28 -2.84
N TYR A 150 -11.91 -1.18 -2.17
CA TYR A 150 -11.59 -0.95 -0.77
C TYR A 150 -12.11 -2.07 0.13
N LYS A 151 -13.39 -2.43 -0.02
CA LYS A 151 -14.02 -3.47 0.79
C LYS A 151 -13.39 -4.86 0.57
N GLU A 152 -12.94 -5.15 -0.66
CA GLU A 152 -12.39 -6.46 -1.00
C GLU A 152 -10.91 -6.61 -0.67
N LEU A 153 -10.14 -5.55 -0.88
CA LEU A 153 -8.68 -5.58 -0.71
C LEU A 153 -8.25 -5.37 0.75
N LEU A 154 -9.07 -4.67 1.56
CA LEU A 154 -8.84 -4.45 2.99
C LEU A 154 -9.98 -5.07 3.84
N PRO A 155 -10.00 -6.39 4.01
CA PRO A 155 -10.94 -7.02 4.91
C PRO A 155 -10.62 -6.68 6.38
N ALA A 156 -11.64 -6.72 7.25
CA ALA A 156 -11.50 -6.34 8.67
C ALA A 156 -10.49 -7.20 9.46
N ASP A 157 -10.20 -8.42 9.01
CA ASP A 157 -9.23 -9.32 9.63
C ASP A 157 -7.80 -9.09 9.12
N GLY A 158 -7.61 -8.11 8.25
CA GLY A 158 -6.34 -7.74 7.63
C GLY A 158 -6.13 -8.33 6.23
N PRO A 159 -5.32 -7.65 5.41
CA PRO A 159 -5.14 -7.99 4.00
C PRO A 159 -4.13 -9.14 3.75
N VAL A 160 -3.42 -9.61 4.78
CA VAL A 160 -2.31 -10.56 4.62
C VAL A 160 -2.72 -11.98 4.93
N ARG A 161 -2.37 -12.88 4.02
CA ARG A 161 -2.42 -14.34 4.17
C ARG A 161 -1.03 -14.91 3.87
N THR A 162 -0.70 -16.04 4.50
CA THR A 162 0.56 -16.76 4.27
C THR A 162 0.31 -18.08 3.57
N GLN A 163 1.27 -18.49 2.75
CA GLN A 163 1.30 -19.79 2.09
C GLN A 163 2.66 -20.43 2.29
N ILE A 164 2.68 -21.69 2.73
CA ILE A 164 3.93 -22.43 2.96
C ILE A 164 4.46 -22.97 1.65
N ILE A 165 5.73 -22.68 1.35
CA ILE A 165 6.44 -23.22 0.19
C ILE A 165 7.16 -24.52 0.62
N GLY A 166 6.82 -25.63 -0.02
CA GLY A 166 7.40 -26.95 0.24
C GLY A 166 6.61 -27.82 1.20
N ALA A 167 7.28 -28.63 2.02
CA ALA A 167 6.61 -29.60 2.90
C ALA A 167 5.94 -28.88 4.09
N MET A 168 4.69 -29.18 4.35
CA MET A 168 3.96 -28.74 5.55
C MET A 168 4.47 -29.48 6.78
N THR A 169 4.96 -28.72 7.75
CA THR A 169 5.32 -29.22 9.09
C THR A 169 4.65 -28.34 10.14
N PRO A 170 4.32 -28.88 11.34
CA PRO A 170 3.68 -28.08 12.39
C PRO A 170 4.46 -26.83 12.78
N ASP A 171 5.81 -26.89 12.72
CA ASP A 171 6.66 -25.73 13.02
C ASP A 171 6.52 -24.64 11.97
N ARG A 172 6.42 -25.01 10.67
CA ARG A 172 6.19 -24.06 9.58
C ARG A 172 4.78 -23.48 9.58
N GLU A 173 3.77 -24.26 9.97
CA GLU A 173 2.41 -23.75 10.15
C GLU A 173 2.38 -22.69 11.26
N ALA A 174 3.01 -22.96 12.40
CA ALA A 174 3.12 -22.00 13.48
C ALA A 174 3.93 -20.74 13.08
N GLN A 175 4.99 -20.88 12.26
CA GLN A 175 5.74 -19.78 11.69
C GLN A 175 4.85 -18.92 10.77
N ALA A 176 4.16 -19.55 9.84
CA ALA A 176 3.28 -18.87 8.88
C ALA A 176 2.15 -18.11 9.59
N ASP A 177 1.56 -18.68 10.65
CA ASP A 177 0.55 -17.99 11.46
C ASP A 177 1.14 -16.79 12.22
N ARG A 178 2.36 -16.90 12.78
CA ARG A 178 3.02 -15.77 13.44
C ARG A 178 3.29 -14.62 12.46
N VAL A 179 3.81 -14.92 11.27
CA VAL A 179 4.07 -13.92 10.21
C VAL A 179 2.77 -13.24 9.79
N LYS A 180 1.71 -14.01 9.50
CA LYS A 180 0.40 -13.49 9.11
C LYS A 180 -0.17 -12.54 10.17
N ASP A 181 -0.21 -13.00 11.41
CA ASP A 181 -0.80 -12.23 12.52
C ASP A 181 -0.01 -10.94 12.80
N PHE A 182 1.31 -11.01 12.73
CA PHE A 182 2.17 -9.85 12.92
C PHE A 182 2.02 -8.83 11.79
N MET A 183 2.03 -9.26 10.53
CA MET A 183 1.87 -8.35 9.40
C MET A 183 0.49 -7.68 9.41
N ASN A 184 -0.58 -8.42 9.71
CA ASN A 184 -1.89 -7.83 9.85
C ASN A 184 -1.97 -6.84 11.02
N TYR A 185 -1.32 -7.14 12.14
CA TYR A 185 -1.19 -6.21 13.27
C TYR A 185 -0.46 -4.92 12.85
N GLN A 186 0.67 -5.04 12.14
CA GLN A 186 1.43 -3.88 11.66
C GLN A 186 0.59 -3.01 10.73
N LEU A 187 -0.04 -3.59 9.71
CA LEU A 187 -0.80 -2.86 8.71
C LEU A 187 -2.08 -2.23 9.25
N MET A 188 -2.81 -2.92 10.14
CA MET A 188 -4.14 -2.49 10.58
C MET A 188 -4.13 -1.73 11.93
N THR A 189 -3.04 -1.82 12.71
CA THR A 189 -3.00 -1.23 14.06
C THR A 189 -1.86 -0.25 14.23
N GLU A 190 -0.63 -0.62 13.86
CA GLU A 190 0.55 0.22 14.04
C GLU A 190 0.69 1.29 12.95
N MET A 191 0.49 0.91 11.69
CA MET A 191 0.54 1.82 10.54
C MET A 191 -0.81 2.51 10.37
N LYS A 192 -1.13 3.48 11.23
CA LYS A 192 -2.41 4.21 11.19
C LYS A 192 -2.67 4.93 9.87
N GLU A 193 -1.61 5.28 9.16
CA GLU A 193 -1.64 5.91 7.84
C GLU A 193 -1.99 4.93 6.72
N TYR A 194 -1.82 3.61 6.91
CA TYR A 194 -1.94 2.63 5.84
C TYR A 194 -3.33 2.60 5.18
N GLU A 195 -4.37 2.53 6.01
CA GLU A 195 -5.77 2.45 5.54
C GLU A 195 -6.21 3.72 4.81
N PRO A 196 -6.03 4.96 5.35
CA PRO A 196 -6.38 6.20 4.65
C PRO A 196 -5.58 6.40 3.35
N GLU A 197 -4.28 6.10 3.34
CA GLU A 197 -3.46 6.24 2.15
C GLU A 197 -3.81 5.20 1.08
N PHE A 198 -4.19 3.99 1.48
CA PHE A 198 -4.66 2.97 0.56
C PHE A 198 -6.00 3.35 -0.07
N ASP A 199 -6.93 3.93 0.69
CA ASP A 199 -8.19 4.45 0.18
C ASP A 199 -7.97 5.59 -0.83
N GLN A 200 -7.06 6.53 -0.50
CA GLN A 200 -6.65 7.59 -1.42
C GLN A 200 -6.00 7.04 -2.69
N MET A 201 -5.15 6.00 -2.57
CA MET A 201 -4.56 5.31 -3.71
C MET A 201 -5.63 4.68 -4.61
N LEU A 202 -6.65 4.03 -4.04
CA LEU A 202 -7.74 3.41 -4.80
C LEU A 202 -8.62 4.43 -5.52
N PHE A 203 -8.69 5.66 -5.05
CA PHE A 203 -9.35 6.76 -5.75
C PHE A 203 -8.50 7.28 -6.93
N ASN A 204 -7.18 7.44 -6.72
CA ASN A 204 -6.27 7.97 -7.74
C ASN A 204 -5.94 6.95 -8.83
N LEU A 205 -5.85 5.65 -8.51
CA LEU A 205 -5.49 4.59 -9.44
C LEU A 205 -6.37 4.54 -10.70
N PRO A 206 -7.71 4.53 -10.60
CA PRO A 206 -8.56 4.55 -11.78
C PRO A 206 -8.51 5.88 -12.56
N LEU A 207 -8.13 6.99 -11.93
CA LEU A 207 -8.00 8.28 -12.59
C LEU A 207 -6.74 8.34 -13.46
N SER A 208 -5.57 8.26 -12.82
CA SER A 208 -4.27 8.39 -13.49
C SER A 208 -3.85 7.15 -14.26
N GLY A 209 -4.37 5.96 -13.90
CA GLY A 209 -3.99 4.67 -14.45
C GLY A 209 -2.74 4.05 -13.83
N SER A 210 -1.97 4.82 -13.07
CA SER A 210 -0.79 4.39 -12.32
C SER A 210 -0.76 5.07 -10.97
N THR A 211 -0.35 4.34 -9.95
CA THR A 211 0.00 4.85 -8.62
C THR A 211 1.13 4.01 -8.06
N PHE A 212 1.81 4.53 -7.06
CA PHE A 212 2.94 3.84 -6.45
C PHE A 212 2.80 3.80 -4.95
N LYS A 213 3.48 2.84 -4.33
CA LYS A 213 3.75 2.84 -2.90
C LYS A 213 5.25 2.75 -2.67
N LYS A 214 5.74 3.49 -1.69
CA LYS A 214 7.13 3.45 -1.22
C LYS A 214 7.18 2.73 0.12
N VAL A 215 7.92 1.64 0.17
CA VAL A 215 8.08 0.78 1.36
C VAL A 215 9.49 0.95 1.90
N TYR A 216 9.63 1.41 3.14
CA TYR A 216 10.93 1.63 3.77
C TYR A 216 10.83 1.61 5.29
N TYR A 217 11.99 1.54 5.96
CA TYR A 217 12.07 1.74 7.40
C TYR A 217 12.28 3.22 7.70
N ASP A 218 11.36 3.81 8.46
CA ASP A 218 11.46 5.21 8.88
C ASP A 218 12.18 5.29 10.23
N GLN A 219 13.37 5.88 10.24
CA GLN A 219 14.21 5.98 11.43
C GLN A 219 13.62 6.90 12.49
N LEU A 220 12.90 7.96 12.07
CA LEU A 220 12.27 8.89 13.01
C LEU A 220 11.06 8.27 13.71
N LEU A 221 10.30 7.44 12.98
CA LEU A 221 9.18 6.69 13.54
C LEU A 221 9.60 5.38 14.20
N GLY A 222 10.80 4.87 13.90
CA GLY A 222 11.32 3.61 14.42
C GLY A 222 10.57 2.38 13.94
N ARG A 223 9.90 2.45 12.79
CA ARG A 223 9.11 1.34 12.20
C ARG A 223 9.09 1.37 10.68
N CYS A 224 8.70 0.25 10.09
CA CYS A 224 8.44 0.18 8.66
C CYS A 224 7.18 0.99 8.31
N VAL A 225 7.19 1.57 7.12
CA VAL A 225 6.08 2.33 6.55
C VAL A 225 5.87 1.95 5.10
N SER A 226 4.61 2.06 4.64
CA SER A 226 4.24 1.91 3.23
C SER A 226 3.41 3.12 2.84
N LYS A 227 4.03 4.09 2.18
CA LYS A 227 3.41 5.39 1.83
C LYS A 227 2.92 5.40 0.39
N PHE A 228 1.77 6.00 0.19
CA PHE A 228 1.23 6.28 -1.13
C PHE A 228 2.05 7.36 -1.84
N VAL A 229 2.41 7.11 -3.08
CA VAL A 229 3.09 8.05 -3.97
C VAL A 229 2.23 8.20 -5.23
N PRO A 230 1.67 9.38 -5.48
CA PRO A 230 0.89 9.64 -6.68
C PRO A 230 1.77 9.61 -7.93
N ALA A 231 1.16 9.39 -9.10
CA ALA A 231 1.90 9.21 -10.34
C ALA A 231 2.69 10.47 -10.77
N GLU A 232 2.21 11.64 -10.39
CA GLU A 232 2.87 12.91 -10.67
C GLU A 232 4.17 13.11 -9.91
N ASP A 233 4.33 12.50 -8.74
CA ASP A 233 5.51 12.65 -7.89
C ASP A 233 6.62 11.60 -8.17
N LEU A 234 6.40 10.66 -9.11
CA LEU A 234 7.39 9.65 -9.49
C LEU A 234 7.73 9.75 -10.98
N TYR A 235 8.99 9.99 -11.28
CA TYR A 235 9.52 10.18 -12.63
C TYR A 235 10.46 9.04 -13.01
N VAL A 236 10.42 8.66 -14.27
CA VAL A 236 11.30 7.65 -14.86
C VAL A 236 11.76 8.11 -16.25
N PRO A 237 12.91 7.64 -16.76
CA PRO A 237 13.36 7.90 -18.11
C PRO A 237 12.37 7.38 -19.16
N TYR A 238 12.36 7.98 -20.33
CA TYR A 238 11.48 7.59 -21.47
C TYR A 238 11.61 6.11 -21.85
N THR A 239 12.79 5.54 -21.70
CA THR A 239 13.08 4.14 -22.05
C THR A 239 12.53 3.13 -21.04
N ALA A 240 12.08 3.56 -19.86
CA ALA A 240 11.59 2.68 -18.81
C ALA A 240 10.30 1.94 -19.24
N THR A 241 10.24 0.65 -18.95
CA THR A 241 9.04 -0.19 -19.15
C THR A 241 8.48 -0.70 -17.82
N SER A 242 9.35 -0.95 -16.84
CA SER A 242 9.02 -1.38 -15.47
C SER A 242 9.94 -0.68 -14.47
N LEU A 243 9.62 -0.79 -13.17
CA LEU A 243 10.50 -0.31 -12.10
C LEU A 243 11.80 -1.11 -12.03
N ASP A 244 11.74 -2.40 -12.38
CA ASP A 244 12.89 -3.31 -12.27
C ASP A 244 13.93 -3.08 -13.38
N ASP A 245 13.45 -2.64 -14.56
CA ASP A 245 14.27 -2.45 -15.77
C ASP A 245 14.81 -1.02 -15.90
N THR A 246 14.38 -0.09 -15.06
CA THR A 246 14.82 1.30 -15.17
C THR A 246 16.12 1.56 -14.40
N GLU A 247 17.06 2.26 -15.04
CA GLU A 247 18.31 2.68 -14.37
C GLU A 247 18.08 3.74 -13.29
N THR A 248 17.10 4.62 -13.51
CA THR A 248 16.83 5.77 -12.63
C THR A 248 15.35 5.87 -12.28
N ILE A 249 15.05 6.02 -11.00
CA ILE A 249 13.73 6.36 -10.48
C ILE A 249 13.89 7.63 -9.67
N ILE A 250 13.05 8.64 -9.93
CA ILE A 250 13.11 9.94 -9.24
C ILE A 250 11.78 10.12 -8.49
N HIS A 251 11.86 10.33 -7.20
CA HIS A 251 10.72 10.60 -6.33
C HIS A 251 10.78 12.03 -5.81
N LYS A 252 9.79 12.84 -6.16
CA LYS A 252 9.64 14.21 -5.67
C LYS A 252 8.90 14.18 -4.34
N ILE A 253 9.55 14.65 -3.28
CA ILE A 253 9.04 14.67 -1.91
C ILE A 253 8.81 16.11 -1.50
N LYS A 254 7.57 16.45 -1.15
CA LYS A 254 7.23 17.74 -0.57
C LYS A 254 7.44 17.68 0.94
N MET A 255 8.34 18.48 1.46
CA MET A 255 8.74 18.46 2.86
C MET A 255 8.58 19.83 3.50
N LYS A 256 8.03 19.88 4.73
CA LYS A 256 7.94 21.11 5.51
C LYS A 256 9.29 21.46 6.12
N GLY A 257 9.58 22.77 6.27
CA GLY A 257 10.87 23.25 6.79
C GLY A 257 11.27 22.62 8.13
N ASN A 258 10.32 22.44 9.04
CA ASN A 258 10.60 21.78 10.33
C ASN A 258 11.00 20.30 10.19
N ASP A 259 10.40 19.57 9.24
CA ASP A 259 10.73 18.16 9.03
C ASP A 259 12.06 18.00 8.30
N LEU A 260 12.37 18.91 7.37
CA LEU A 260 13.69 19.00 6.74
C LEU A 260 14.78 19.28 7.79
N LEU A 261 14.53 20.23 8.68
CA LEU A 261 15.47 20.56 9.78
C LEU A 261 15.68 19.36 10.72
N LYS A 262 14.64 18.58 11.02
CA LYS A 262 14.78 17.33 11.81
C LYS A 262 15.69 16.33 11.10
N GLN A 263 15.56 16.19 9.77
CA GLN A 263 16.41 15.29 8.98
C GLN A 263 17.86 15.76 8.95
N GLN A 264 18.11 17.08 8.87
CA GLN A 264 19.45 17.64 8.96
C GLN A 264 20.05 17.44 10.36
N LEU A 265 19.29 17.73 11.43
CA LEU A 265 19.75 17.55 12.80
C LEU A 265 19.99 16.08 13.17
N SER A 266 19.24 15.16 12.57
CA SER A 266 19.47 13.71 12.77
C SER A 266 20.69 13.19 12.00
N GLY A 267 21.32 14.00 11.13
CA GLY A 267 22.42 13.58 10.27
C GLY A 267 21.98 12.71 9.08
N PHE A 268 20.67 12.60 8.86
CA PHE A 268 20.15 11.92 7.66
C PHE A 268 20.44 12.74 6.42
N TYR A 269 20.19 14.05 6.46
CA TYR A 269 20.60 15.02 5.45
C TYR A 269 21.80 15.83 5.92
N ALA A 270 22.62 16.27 4.99
CA ALA A 270 23.72 17.19 5.28
C ALA A 270 23.19 18.56 5.73
N ASP A 271 23.92 19.21 6.62
CA ASP A 271 23.59 20.55 7.12
C ASP A 271 24.04 21.62 6.10
N VAL A 272 23.30 21.73 5.01
CA VAL A 272 23.52 22.71 3.93
C VAL A 272 22.35 23.68 3.87
N PRO A 273 22.57 24.94 3.48
CA PRO A 273 21.49 25.90 3.27
C PRO A 273 20.64 25.46 2.06
N VAL A 274 19.35 25.41 2.26
CA VAL A 274 18.32 25.07 1.25
C VAL A 274 17.46 26.29 0.97
N GLU A 275 16.89 26.38 -0.21
CA GLU A 275 16.02 27.49 -0.62
C GLU A 275 14.57 27.01 -0.72
N GLU A 276 13.65 27.83 -0.26
CA GLU A 276 12.22 27.60 -0.44
C GLU A 276 11.88 27.78 -1.92
N ASP A 277 11.54 26.72 -2.59
CA ASP A 277 11.02 26.78 -3.96
C ASP A 277 9.80 25.86 -4.08
N TYR A 278 8.65 26.42 -3.66
CA TYR A 278 7.39 25.73 -3.92
C TYR A 278 6.92 26.11 -5.33
N ASN A 279 7.39 25.37 -6.32
CA ASN A 279 6.87 25.43 -7.66
C ASN A 279 5.91 24.23 -7.85
N ALA A 280 4.60 24.47 -7.68
CA ALA A 280 3.60 23.42 -7.87
C ALA A 280 3.56 23.01 -9.34
N ASP A 281 3.64 21.69 -9.58
CA ASP A 281 3.43 21.15 -10.92
C ASP A 281 2.01 21.47 -11.41
N GLU A 282 1.80 21.44 -12.72
CA GLU A 282 0.49 21.69 -13.33
C GLU A 282 -0.60 20.76 -12.76
N VAL A 283 -0.25 19.48 -12.51
CA VAL A 283 -1.16 18.48 -11.92
C VAL A 283 -1.49 18.83 -10.46
N THR A 284 -0.50 19.18 -9.65
CA THR A 284 -0.69 19.61 -8.25
C THR A 284 -1.55 20.86 -8.18
N SER A 285 -1.21 21.90 -8.96
CA SER A 285 -1.99 23.13 -9.04
C SER A 285 -3.45 22.87 -9.43
N LYS A 286 -3.69 21.91 -10.32
CA LYS A 286 -5.04 21.52 -10.71
C LYS A 286 -5.79 20.77 -9.59
N LYS A 287 -5.11 19.93 -8.83
CA LYS A 287 -5.69 19.26 -7.65
C LYS A 287 -6.06 20.26 -6.58
N ASP A 288 -5.22 21.22 -6.31
CA ASP A 288 -5.46 22.30 -5.34
C ASP A 288 -6.64 23.17 -5.79
N GLU A 289 -6.70 23.52 -7.08
CA GLU A 289 -7.84 24.24 -7.66
C GLU A 289 -9.16 23.48 -7.48
N LEU A 290 -9.18 22.17 -7.75
CA LEU A 290 -10.37 21.32 -7.60
C LEU A 290 -10.74 21.09 -6.14
N GLY A 291 -9.76 21.02 -5.25
CA GLY A 291 -9.92 20.94 -3.81
C GLY A 291 -10.36 22.25 -3.15
N GLY A 292 -10.26 23.36 -3.88
CA GLY A 292 -10.51 24.70 -3.34
C GLY A 292 -9.46 25.11 -2.30
N ILE A 293 -8.23 24.58 -2.42
CA ILE A 293 -7.11 24.87 -1.55
C ILE A 293 -6.18 25.82 -2.30
N ASP A 294 -5.78 26.88 -1.61
CA ASP A 294 -4.81 27.85 -2.14
C ASP A 294 -3.54 27.74 -1.25
N PRO A 295 -2.41 27.28 -1.76
CA PRO A 295 -1.18 27.17 -0.98
C PRO A 295 -0.62 28.56 -0.70
N HIS A 296 -1.00 29.12 0.44
CA HIS A 296 -0.50 30.40 0.92
C HIS A 296 0.43 30.21 2.09
N ASP A 297 1.64 30.77 1.99
CA ASP A 297 2.64 30.94 3.05
C ASP A 297 3.15 29.66 3.77
N ASP A 298 3.01 28.46 3.19
CA ASP A 298 3.65 27.26 3.74
C ASP A 298 5.11 27.18 3.26
N GLU A 299 6.06 27.11 4.20
CA GLU A 299 7.47 26.80 3.92
C GLU A 299 7.57 25.34 3.43
N ILE A 300 7.47 25.13 2.12
CA ILE A 300 7.55 23.81 1.48
C ILE A 300 8.82 23.72 0.65
N TYR A 301 9.56 22.63 0.84
CA TYR A 301 10.78 22.30 0.10
C TYR A 301 10.50 21.06 -0.77
N ASN A 302 10.93 21.12 -2.02
CA ASN A 302 10.85 19.99 -2.93
C ASN A 302 12.18 19.23 -2.91
N ILE A 303 12.17 18.03 -2.36
CA ILE A 303 13.34 17.15 -2.35
C ILE A 303 13.19 16.11 -3.44
N LEU A 304 14.16 16.05 -4.34
CA LEU A 304 14.25 15.04 -5.39
C LEU A 304 15.13 13.89 -4.90
N GLU A 305 14.54 12.72 -4.77
CA GLU A 305 15.24 11.49 -4.38
C GLU A 305 15.48 10.64 -5.62
N PHE A 306 16.73 10.51 -6.02
CA PHE A 306 17.16 9.72 -7.17
C PHE A 306 17.64 8.34 -6.73
N HIS A 307 16.98 7.29 -7.19
CA HIS A 307 17.46 5.92 -7.10
C HIS A 307 18.12 5.56 -8.43
N THR A 308 19.45 5.62 -8.52
CA THR A 308 20.16 5.53 -9.78
C THR A 308 21.50 4.79 -9.65
N HIS A 309 22.08 4.40 -10.77
CA HIS A 309 23.40 3.78 -10.83
C HIS A 309 24.44 4.81 -11.19
N LEU A 310 25.46 4.98 -10.37
CA LEU A 310 26.52 5.99 -10.53
C LEU A 310 27.90 5.36 -10.36
N ASP A 311 28.86 5.92 -11.05
CA ASP A 311 30.29 5.74 -10.81
C ASP A 311 30.79 7.04 -10.17
N LEU A 312 30.95 7.03 -8.84
CA LEU A 312 31.28 8.23 -8.07
C LEU A 312 32.78 8.30 -7.83
N ALA A 313 33.38 9.45 -8.17
CA ALA A 313 34.78 9.72 -7.91
C ALA A 313 35.14 9.56 -6.43
N GLY A 314 36.13 8.73 -6.13
CA GLY A 314 36.57 8.40 -4.78
C GLY A 314 35.74 7.29 -4.07
N PHE A 315 34.69 6.76 -4.73
CA PHE A 315 33.85 5.67 -4.24
C PHE A 315 33.59 4.62 -5.33
N GLU A 316 34.51 4.57 -6.32
CA GLU A 316 34.43 3.66 -7.45
C GLU A 316 34.46 2.19 -7.00
N GLU A 317 33.85 1.33 -7.79
CA GLU A 317 34.00 -0.11 -7.61
C GLU A 317 35.40 -0.53 -8.02
N LEU A 318 36.11 -1.19 -7.11
CA LEU A 318 37.48 -1.65 -7.33
C LEU A 318 37.49 -3.13 -7.66
N ASP A 319 38.38 -3.55 -8.59
CA ASP A 319 38.64 -4.95 -8.87
C ASP A 319 39.55 -5.58 -7.80
N GLU A 320 39.93 -6.87 -7.99
CA GLU A 320 40.86 -7.58 -7.11
C GLU A 320 42.26 -6.94 -7.04
N MET A 321 42.62 -6.09 -8.02
CA MET A 321 43.89 -5.37 -8.08
C MET A 321 43.80 -3.94 -7.52
N GLN A 322 42.64 -3.54 -6.98
CA GLN A 322 42.33 -2.21 -6.49
C GLN A 322 42.32 -1.11 -7.60
N GLU A 323 42.02 -1.51 -8.84
CA GLU A 323 41.83 -0.59 -9.94
C GLU A 323 40.32 -0.31 -10.13
N PRO A 324 39.92 0.92 -10.51
CA PRO A 324 38.52 1.25 -10.78
C PRO A 324 37.98 0.43 -11.95
N THR A 325 36.87 -0.26 -11.74
CA THR A 325 36.23 -1.10 -12.78
C THR A 325 35.41 -0.28 -13.78
N GLY A 326 35.04 0.96 -13.44
CA GLY A 326 34.10 1.79 -14.20
C GLY A 326 32.66 1.27 -14.16
N LEU A 327 32.36 0.33 -13.24
CA LEU A 327 31.02 -0.19 -13.05
C LEU A 327 30.17 0.82 -12.25
N LYS A 328 28.99 1.16 -12.78
CA LYS A 328 28.02 1.98 -12.05
C LYS A 328 27.30 1.12 -11.02
N ILE A 329 27.40 1.49 -9.75
CA ILE A 329 26.70 0.83 -8.65
C ILE A 329 25.50 1.64 -8.17
N PRO A 330 24.48 1.02 -7.53
CA PRO A 330 23.27 1.70 -7.16
C PRO A 330 23.44 2.62 -5.94
N TYR A 331 22.95 3.85 -6.06
CA TYR A 331 22.91 4.88 -5.02
C TYR A 331 21.51 5.48 -4.86
N VAL A 332 21.25 6.06 -3.70
CA VAL A 332 20.15 6.99 -3.46
C VAL A 332 20.75 8.37 -3.23
N VAL A 333 20.39 9.32 -4.08
CA VAL A 333 20.86 10.72 -4.00
C VAL A 333 19.65 11.61 -3.73
N SER A 334 19.72 12.42 -2.68
CA SER A 334 18.67 13.41 -2.36
C SER A 334 19.19 14.81 -2.66
N ILE A 335 18.45 15.58 -3.47
CA ILE A 335 18.80 16.91 -3.91
C ILE A 335 17.64 17.85 -3.59
N ASP A 336 17.92 19.04 -3.09
CA ASP A 336 16.93 20.10 -2.96
C ASP A 336 16.71 20.76 -4.34
N GLU A 337 15.44 20.75 -4.83
CA GLU A 337 15.12 21.29 -6.17
C GLU A 337 15.42 22.79 -6.27
N GLY A 338 15.15 23.56 -5.20
CA GLY A 338 15.31 25.01 -5.18
C GLY A 338 16.77 25.46 -5.21
N SER A 339 17.59 24.95 -4.32
CA SER A 339 19.02 25.35 -4.24
C SER A 339 19.94 24.53 -5.14
N GLY A 340 19.46 23.39 -5.68
CA GLY A 340 20.28 22.45 -6.44
C GLY A 340 21.37 21.76 -5.60
N LYS A 341 21.28 21.76 -4.27
CA LYS A 341 22.30 21.17 -3.40
C LYS A 341 22.00 19.73 -3.05
N VAL A 342 23.05 18.91 -3.02
CA VAL A 342 22.97 17.52 -2.59
C VAL A 342 22.84 17.45 -1.08
N LEU A 343 21.79 16.81 -0.59
CA LEU A 343 21.51 16.60 0.84
C LEU A 343 22.04 15.27 1.34
N ALA A 344 21.97 14.24 0.51
CA ALA A 344 22.44 12.91 0.88
C ALA A 344 22.85 12.09 -0.34
N VAL A 345 23.90 11.29 -0.18
CA VAL A 345 24.32 10.24 -1.13
C VAL A 345 24.53 8.96 -0.30
N ARG A 346 23.74 7.92 -0.59
CA ARG A 346 23.80 6.65 0.15
C ARG A 346 23.87 5.47 -0.81
N ARG A 347 24.60 4.43 -0.43
CA ARG A 347 24.65 3.17 -1.18
C ARG A 347 23.30 2.46 -1.12
N ASN A 348 22.84 1.94 -2.24
CA ASN A 348 21.52 1.31 -2.38
C ASN A 348 21.62 -0.18 -2.73
N PHE A 349 22.47 -0.91 -2.01
CA PHE A 349 22.64 -2.36 -2.18
C PHE A 349 22.96 -2.99 -0.83
N ASP A 350 22.84 -4.30 -0.73
CA ASP A 350 23.21 -5.03 0.48
C ASP A 350 24.71 -5.33 0.48
N VAL A 351 25.31 -5.22 1.66
CA VAL A 351 26.74 -5.46 1.86
C VAL A 351 27.17 -6.87 1.46
N GLU A 352 26.27 -7.85 1.72
CA GLU A 352 26.53 -9.27 1.45
C GLU A 352 26.27 -9.65 -0.01
N ASP A 353 25.64 -8.78 -0.80
CA ASP A 353 25.34 -9.05 -2.21
C ASP A 353 26.57 -8.76 -3.09
N ALA A 354 27.17 -9.81 -3.62
CA ALA A 354 28.31 -9.71 -4.53
C ALA A 354 27.94 -9.02 -5.86
N ASP A 355 26.69 -9.16 -6.30
CA ASP A 355 26.18 -8.56 -7.54
C ASP A 355 25.79 -7.09 -7.36
N LYS A 356 25.74 -6.58 -6.12
CA LYS A 356 25.34 -5.20 -5.75
C LYS A 356 24.03 -4.80 -6.39
N LYS A 357 23.01 -5.67 -6.29
CA LYS A 357 21.68 -5.37 -6.83
C LYS A 357 21.03 -4.22 -6.08
N ARG A 358 20.34 -3.38 -6.82
CA ARG A 358 19.59 -2.27 -6.26
C ARG A 358 18.51 -2.75 -5.31
N LYS A 359 18.45 -2.18 -4.09
CA LYS A 359 17.31 -2.37 -3.19
C LYS A 359 16.07 -1.71 -3.78
N GLU A 360 14.96 -2.42 -3.73
CA GLU A 360 13.68 -1.93 -4.20
C GLU A 360 12.90 -1.27 -3.06
N TYR A 361 12.32 -0.12 -3.35
CA TYR A 361 11.48 0.62 -2.41
C TYR A 361 10.09 0.87 -2.97
N PHE A 362 9.92 0.85 -4.29
CA PHE A 362 8.69 1.26 -4.93
C PHE A 362 7.93 0.07 -5.50
N VAL A 363 6.61 0.13 -5.34
CA VAL A 363 5.68 -0.83 -5.93
C VAL A 363 4.75 -0.09 -6.87
N HIS A 364 4.63 -0.57 -8.10
CA HIS A 364 3.80 0.03 -9.14
C HIS A 364 2.44 -0.65 -9.22
N PHE A 365 1.39 0.11 -8.91
CA PHE A 365 0.00 -0.30 -9.09
C PHE A 365 -0.50 0.22 -10.43
N LYS A 366 -0.94 -0.67 -11.33
CA LYS A 366 -1.47 -0.34 -12.66
C LYS A 366 -2.94 -0.68 -12.75
N PHE A 367 -3.77 0.28 -13.18
CA PHE A 367 -5.18 0.04 -13.48
C PHE A 367 -5.32 -0.80 -14.76
N LEU A 368 -4.84 -0.27 -15.88
CA LEU A 368 -4.64 -0.99 -17.13
C LEU A 368 -3.20 -0.81 -17.61
N PRO A 369 -2.59 -1.82 -18.25
CA PRO A 369 -1.28 -1.65 -18.85
C PRO A 369 -1.34 -0.58 -19.94
N GLY A 370 -0.40 0.37 -19.87
CA GLY A 370 -0.22 1.39 -20.91
C GLY A 370 0.60 0.87 -22.09
N LEU A 371 0.90 1.78 -23.02
CA LEU A 371 1.83 1.52 -24.13
C LEU A 371 3.29 1.75 -23.74
N GLY A 372 3.52 2.36 -22.56
CA GLY A 372 4.81 2.61 -21.96
C GLY A 372 4.79 2.32 -20.46
N PHE A 373 5.56 3.09 -19.69
CA PHE A 373 5.66 2.91 -18.24
C PHE A 373 4.33 3.15 -17.52
N TYR A 374 3.68 4.30 -17.77
CA TYR A 374 2.43 4.67 -17.11
C TYR A 374 1.26 3.88 -17.69
N GLY A 375 0.36 3.45 -16.82
CA GLY A 375 -0.88 2.75 -17.19
C GLY A 375 -1.96 3.70 -17.71
N PHE A 376 -3.02 3.13 -18.26
CA PHE A 376 -4.21 3.86 -18.65
C PHE A 376 -5.28 3.80 -17.56
N GLY A 377 -5.84 4.96 -17.21
CA GLY A 377 -6.96 5.11 -16.29
C GLY A 377 -8.30 5.37 -17.03
N LEU A 378 -9.35 5.54 -16.26
CA LEU A 378 -10.68 5.87 -16.76
C LEU A 378 -10.71 7.20 -17.52
N ILE A 379 -9.87 8.16 -17.16
CA ILE A 379 -9.71 9.42 -17.93
C ILE A 379 -9.40 9.11 -19.41
N HIS A 380 -8.48 8.18 -19.66
CA HIS A 380 -8.09 7.80 -21.02
C HIS A 380 -9.19 7.01 -21.74
N MET A 381 -9.97 6.21 -21.01
CA MET A 381 -10.97 5.31 -21.57
C MET A 381 -12.31 5.99 -21.85
N ILE A 382 -12.82 6.73 -20.89
CA ILE A 382 -14.16 7.34 -20.93
C ILE A 382 -14.16 8.86 -20.88
N GLY A 383 -12.99 9.52 -20.78
CA GLY A 383 -12.88 10.97 -20.70
C GLY A 383 -13.53 11.67 -21.93
N GLY A 384 -13.33 11.13 -23.14
CA GLY A 384 -13.98 11.64 -24.32
C GLY A 384 -15.52 11.54 -24.28
N LEU A 385 -16.05 10.44 -23.77
CA LEU A 385 -17.49 10.25 -23.58
C LEU A 385 -18.05 11.18 -22.51
N SER A 386 -17.37 11.31 -21.38
CA SER A 386 -17.74 12.23 -20.29
C SER A 386 -17.75 13.68 -20.76
N ARG A 387 -16.76 14.10 -21.54
CA ARG A 387 -16.70 15.43 -22.18
C ARG A 387 -17.87 15.67 -23.13
N THR A 388 -18.20 14.67 -23.95
CA THR A 388 -19.33 14.76 -24.89
C THR A 388 -20.66 14.85 -24.14
N ALA A 389 -20.88 14.03 -23.10
CA ALA A 389 -22.07 14.07 -22.26
C ALA A 389 -22.21 15.42 -21.56
N THR A 390 -21.13 15.97 -21.01
CA THR A 390 -21.09 17.30 -20.39
C THR A 390 -21.44 18.40 -21.39
N ALA A 391 -20.86 18.37 -22.59
CA ALA A 391 -21.17 19.34 -23.62
C ALA A 391 -22.64 19.29 -24.06
N ALA A 392 -23.21 18.08 -24.24
CA ALA A 392 -24.62 17.90 -24.57
C ALA A 392 -25.54 18.39 -23.43
N LEU A 393 -25.22 18.09 -22.18
CA LEU A 393 -25.96 18.56 -21.01
C LEU A 393 -25.98 20.08 -20.93
N ARG A 394 -24.82 20.72 -21.06
CA ARG A 394 -24.69 22.19 -21.07
C ARG A 394 -25.51 22.82 -22.19
N GLN A 395 -25.45 22.29 -23.40
CA GLN A 395 -26.24 22.79 -24.52
C GLN A 395 -27.75 22.66 -24.30
N LEU A 396 -28.22 21.55 -23.70
CA LEU A 396 -29.64 21.36 -23.39
C LEU A 396 -30.11 22.38 -22.34
N LEU A 397 -29.32 22.60 -21.27
CA LEU A 397 -29.62 23.56 -20.21
C LEU A 397 -29.60 24.99 -20.74
N ASP A 398 -28.59 25.34 -21.55
CA ASP A 398 -28.46 26.68 -22.14
C ASP A 398 -29.58 26.97 -23.12
N ALA A 399 -29.96 26.00 -23.98
CA ALA A 399 -31.12 26.13 -24.87
C ALA A 399 -32.43 26.28 -24.11
N GLY A 400 -32.60 25.52 -23.02
CA GLY A 400 -33.75 25.66 -22.12
C GLY A 400 -33.83 27.04 -21.46
N THR A 401 -32.72 27.58 -21.00
CA THR A 401 -32.63 28.92 -20.44
C THR A 401 -33.00 29.98 -21.43
N LEU A 402 -32.46 29.94 -22.64
CA LEU A 402 -32.77 30.88 -23.72
C LEU A 402 -34.22 30.77 -24.22
N SER A 403 -34.80 29.56 -24.25
CA SER A 403 -36.16 29.32 -24.64
C SER A 403 -37.16 29.84 -23.59
N ASN A 404 -36.86 29.65 -22.30
CA ASN A 404 -37.72 30.07 -21.17
C ASN A 404 -37.59 31.56 -20.86
N LEU A 405 -36.43 32.16 -21.13
CA LEU A 405 -36.13 33.58 -20.92
C LEU A 405 -35.77 34.24 -22.26
N PRO A 406 -36.72 34.40 -23.17
CA PRO A 406 -36.44 34.88 -24.50
C PRO A 406 -35.94 36.33 -24.49
N ALA A 407 -34.75 36.53 -25.10
CA ALA A 407 -34.27 37.87 -25.42
C ALA A 407 -34.94 38.39 -26.69
N GLY A 408 -34.93 39.69 -26.89
CA GLY A 408 -35.58 40.31 -28.04
C GLY A 408 -35.02 41.69 -28.35
N PHE A 409 -35.52 42.26 -29.44
CA PHE A 409 -35.26 43.65 -29.83
C PHE A 409 -36.46 44.48 -29.56
N LYS A 410 -36.25 45.72 -29.02
CA LYS A 410 -37.25 46.74 -28.92
C LYS A 410 -37.00 47.83 -29.94
N MET A 411 -38.06 48.39 -30.52
CA MET A 411 -37.96 49.50 -31.44
C MET A 411 -37.40 50.75 -30.70
N ARG A 412 -36.54 51.47 -31.38
CA ARG A 412 -35.96 52.68 -30.79
C ARG A 412 -37.03 53.74 -30.54
N GLY A 413 -37.05 54.30 -29.33
CA GLY A 413 -38.01 55.31 -28.92
C GLY A 413 -39.10 54.80 -27.94
N ILE A 414 -39.13 53.49 -27.66
CA ILE A 414 -40.02 52.91 -26.65
C ILE A 414 -39.39 53.04 -25.28
N ARG A 415 -40.10 53.56 -24.33
CA ARG A 415 -39.67 53.63 -22.91
C ARG A 415 -40.55 52.71 -22.09
N VAL A 416 -39.91 51.82 -21.35
CA VAL A 416 -40.56 50.97 -20.35
C VAL A 416 -40.21 51.57 -19.00
N ARG A 417 -41.18 51.79 -18.13
CA ARG A 417 -40.96 52.31 -16.78
C ARG A 417 -40.20 51.25 -15.98
N ASP A 418 -39.17 51.69 -15.28
CA ASP A 418 -38.28 50.82 -14.48
C ASP A 418 -37.62 49.66 -15.25
N GLU A 419 -37.17 49.91 -16.47
CA GLU A 419 -36.56 48.92 -17.37
C GLU A 419 -35.32 48.20 -16.76
N ALA A 420 -34.64 48.85 -15.81
CA ALA A 420 -33.45 48.32 -15.16
C ALA A 420 -33.78 47.28 -14.06
N GLN A 421 -35.02 47.12 -13.66
CA GLN A 421 -35.44 46.19 -12.60
C GLN A 421 -36.10 44.94 -13.21
N PRO A 422 -35.86 43.73 -12.65
CA PRO A 422 -36.59 42.54 -13.05
C PRO A 422 -38.09 42.66 -12.79
N LEU A 423 -38.91 42.12 -13.71
CA LEU A 423 -40.36 42.03 -13.54
C LEU A 423 -40.70 41.03 -12.43
N GLN A 424 -41.61 41.44 -11.53
CA GLN A 424 -42.16 40.56 -10.50
C GLN A 424 -43.35 39.76 -11.06
N PRO A 425 -43.59 38.52 -10.61
CA PRO A 425 -44.78 37.77 -11.00
C PRO A 425 -46.06 38.53 -10.68
N GLY A 426 -46.90 38.81 -11.70
CA GLY A 426 -48.11 39.56 -11.57
C GLY A 426 -48.00 41.10 -11.69
N GLU A 427 -46.79 41.61 -11.98
CA GLU A 427 -46.54 43.04 -12.18
C GLU A 427 -46.90 43.47 -13.60
N PHE A 428 -47.57 44.62 -13.74
CA PHE A 428 -47.84 45.31 -15.01
C PHE A 428 -47.06 46.62 -15.03
N ARG A 429 -46.32 46.87 -16.12
CA ARG A 429 -45.52 48.09 -16.29
C ARG A 429 -46.06 48.93 -17.43
N ASP A 430 -46.03 50.22 -17.20
CA ASP A 430 -46.41 51.20 -18.22
C ASP A 430 -45.35 51.25 -19.32
N VAL A 431 -45.80 51.27 -20.59
CA VAL A 431 -44.94 51.34 -21.76
C VAL A 431 -45.43 52.50 -22.65
N ASP A 432 -44.52 53.47 -22.84
CA ASP A 432 -44.77 54.56 -23.77
C ASP A 432 -44.38 54.13 -25.18
N ALA A 433 -45.38 53.90 -26.04
CA ALA A 433 -45.15 53.46 -27.43
C ALA A 433 -45.78 54.52 -28.37
N PRO A 434 -45.01 55.51 -28.83
CA PRO A 434 -45.52 56.51 -29.74
C PRO A 434 -45.84 55.93 -31.12
N GLY A 435 -47.12 55.71 -31.39
CA GLY A 435 -47.69 55.52 -32.74
C GLY A 435 -47.68 54.06 -33.32
N GLY A 436 -47.72 53.04 -32.48
CA GLY A 436 -47.72 51.65 -32.97
C GLY A 436 -48.36 50.63 -32.03
N SER A 437 -48.69 49.47 -32.57
CA SER A 437 -49.10 48.31 -31.76
C SER A 437 -47.90 47.82 -30.92
N LEU A 438 -48.11 47.59 -29.63
CA LEU A 438 -47.10 47.01 -28.75
C LEU A 438 -46.53 45.71 -29.28
N LYS A 439 -47.29 44.95 -30.03
CA LYS A 439 -46.83 43.68 -30.67
C LYS A 439 -45.78 43.90 -31.74
N ASP A 440 -45.85 45.01 -32.49
CA ASP A 440 -44.88 45.31 -33.53
C ASP A 440 -43.65 46.02 -33.01
N ALA A 441 -43.72 46.49 -31.79
CA ALA A 441 -42.68 47.24 -31.09
C ALA A 441 -41.61 46.36 -30.40
N PHE A 442 -41.95 45.10 -30.14
CA PHE A 442 -41.06 44.12 -29.51
C PHE A 442 -40.98 42.88 -30.43
N MET A 443 -39.78 42.51 -30.82
CA MET A 443 -39.47 41.30 -31.54
C MET A 443 -38.71 40.34 -30.65
N THR A 444 -39.31 39.23 -30.23
CA THR A 444 -38.61 38.16 -29.54
C THR A 444 -37.75 37.38 -30.51
N LEU A 445 -36.52 37.05 -30.14
CA LEU A 445 -35.68 36.19 -30.91
C LEU A 445 -36.25 34.73 -30.91
N PRO A 446 -36.34 34.08 -32.08
CA PRO A 446 -36.91 32.75 -32.18
C PRO A 446 -35.91 31.71 -31.67
N PHE A 447 -35.74 31.60 -30.38
CA PHE A 447 -34.95 30.53 -29.79
C PHE A 447 -35.70 29.21 -29.92
N LYS A 448 -34.95 28.17 -30.36
CA LYS A 448 -35.47 26.80 -30.47
C LYS A 448 -35.53 26.14 -29.11
N GLU A 449 -36.53 25.31 -28.90
CA GLU A 449 -36.63 24.43 -27.74
C GLU A 449 -35.44 23.45 -27.68
N PRO A 450 -35.07 22.94 -26.49
CA PRO A 450 -34.02 21.93 -26.36
C PRO A 450 -34.28 20.74 -27.27
N SER A 451 -33.27 20.31 -28.02
CA SER A 451 -33.39 19.24 -28.99
C SER A 451 -33.60 17.88 -28.34
N GLY A 452 -34.70 17.19 -28.64
CA GLY A 452 -34.95 15.82 -28.21
C GLY A 452 -33.90 14.82 -28.75
N THR A 453 -33.37 15.09 -29.95
CA THR A 453 -32.30 14.27 -30.56
C THR A 453 -30.98 14.41 -29.74
N LEU A 454 -30.68 15.62 -29.24
CA LEU A 454 -29.50 15.84 -28.40
C LEU A 454 -29.64 15.12 -27.05
N LEU A 455 -30.85 15.13 -26.46
CA LEU A 455 -31.14 14.37 -25.25
C LEU A 455 -30.95 12.85 -25.45
N GLN A 456 -31.44 12.32 -26.60
CA GLN A 456 -31.22 10.91 -26.93
C GLN A 456 -29.75 10.58 -27.15
N LEU A 457 -29.01 11.46 -27.85
CA LEU A 457 -27.55 11.29 -28.03
C LEU A 457 -26.83 11.28 -26.67
N MET A 458 -27.16 12.20 -25.77
CA MET A 458 -26.60 12.21 -24.41
C MET A 458 -26.86 10.89 -23.69
N GLY A 459 -28.08 10.36 -23.75
CA GLY A 459 -28.43 9.06 -23.16
C GLY A 459 -27.58 7.90 -23.71
N VAL A 460 -27.37 7.85 -25.03
CA VAL A 460 -26.52 6.83 -25.67
C VAL A 460 -25.05 6.95 -25.23
N VAL A 461 -24.53 8.18 -25.17
CA VAL A 461 -23.14 8.44 -24.75
C VAL A 461 -22.92 8.06 -23.28
N VAL A 462 -23.86 8.43 -22.41
CA VAL A 462 -23.83 8.07 -20.97
C VAL A 462 -23.88 6.55 -20.81
N GLN A 463 -24.79 5.88 -21.51
CA GLN A 463 -24.89 4.41 -21.46
C GLN A 463 -23.61 3.73 -21.98
N ALA A 464 -22.98 4.27 -23.02
CA ALA A 464 -21.70 3.78 -23.52
C ALA A 464 -20.59 3.97 -22.47
N GLY A 465 -20.53 5.13 -21.83
CA GLY A 465 -19.59 5.41 -20.74
C GLY A 465 -19.75 4.45 -19.56
N GLN A 466 -20.98 4.25 -19.10
CA GLN A 466 -21.29 3.33 -18.01
C GLN A 466 -20.95 1.87 -18.35
N ARG A 467 -21.20 1.42 -19.57
CA ARG A 467 -20.79 0.09 -20.02
C ARG A 467 -19.27 -0.07 -20.05
N PHE A 468 -18.55 0.93 -20.54
CA PHE A 468 -17.09 0.89 -20.60
C PHE A 468 -16.45 0.88 -19.20
N ALA A 469 -17.04 1.61 -18.27
CA ALA A 469 -16.62 1.61 -16.88
C ALA A 469 -17.05 0.38 -16.09
N SER A 470 -17.76 -0.56 -16.73
CA SER A 470 -18.37 -1.76 -16.10
C SER A 470 -19.39 -1.46 -14.99
N ILE A 471 -19.91 -0.24 -14.94
CA ILE A 471 -20.91 0.19 -13.94
C ILE A 471 -22.25 -0.48 -14.21
N ALA A 472 -22.63 -0.60 -15.49
CA ALA A 472 -23.92 -1.15 -15.90
C ALA A 472 -24.10 -2.61 -15.51
N ASP A 473 -23.02 -3.39 -15.44
CA ASP A 473 -23.07 -4.82 -15.09
C ASP A 473 -23.19 -5.07 -13.59
N MET A 474 -22.99 -4.03 -12.76
CA MET A 474 -23.09 -4.12 -11.30
C MET A 474 -24.49 -3.79 -10.75
N GLN A 475 -25.36 -3.22 -11.58
CA GLN A 475 -26.78 -2.99 -11.22
C GLN A 475 -27.60 -4.28 -11.33
N VAL A 476 -27.28 -5.27 -10.50
CA VAL A 476 -28.04 -6.54 -10.45
C VAL A 476 -29.41 -6.36 -9.76
N GLY A 477 -29.73 -5.15 -9.28
CA GLY A 477 -31.00 -4.85 -8.61
C GLY A 477 -32.25 -4.86 -9.51
N ASP A 478 -32.11 -4.67 -10.82
CA ASP A 478 -33.23 -4.58 -11.77
C ASP A 478 -33.47 -5.89 -12.58
N GLY A 479 -32.66 -6.92 -12.36
CA GLY A 479 -32.84 -8.23 -12.98
C GLY A 479 -33.97 -9.03 -12.30
N ASN A 480 -34.86 -9.60 -13.11
CA ASN A 480 -35.97 -10.49 -12.70
C ASN A 480 -35.66 -11.29 -11.44
N GLN A 481 -36.34 -10.99 -10.35
CA GLN A 481 -36.25 -11.70 -9.05
C GLN A 481 -36.58 -13.21 -9.13
N SER A 482 -36.99 -13.71 -10.30
CA SER A 482 -37.32 -15.11 -10.58
C SER A 482 -36.26 -15.89 -11.36
N ALA A 483 -35.09 -15.28 -11.64
CA ALA A 483 -34.02 -16.01 -12.33
C ALA A 483 -33.40 -17.07 -11.40
N ALA A 484 -33.16 -18.27 -11.93
CA ALA A 484 -32.50 -19.34 -11.18
C ALA A 484 -31.11 -18.86 -10.70
N VAL A 485 -30.76 -19.21 -9.44
CA VAL A 485 -29.50 -18.79 -8.77
C VAL A 485 -28.26 -18.97 -9.67
N GLY A 486 -28.21 -20.05 -10.45
CA GLY A 486 -27.12 -20.29 -11.39
C GLY A 486 -27.03 -19.29 -12.55
N THR A 487 -28.17 -18.76 -13.03
CA THR A 487 -28.20 -17.76 -14.09
C THR A 487 -27.71 -16.40 -13.57
N THR A 488 -28.12 -16.05 -12.35
CA THR A 488 -27.65 -14.82 -11.68
C THR A 488 -26.15 -14.89 -11.40
N MET A 489 -25.64 -16.03 -10.95
CA MET A 489 -24.21 -16.25 -10.75
C MET A 489 -23.41 -16.15 -12.06
N ALA A 490 -23.90 -16.74 -13.14
CA ALA A 490 -23.23 -16.67 -14.46
C ALA A 490 -23.22 -15.24 -15.03
N LEU A 491 -24.28 -14.45 -14.80
CA LEU A 491 -24.32 -13.03 -15.17
C LEU A 491 -23.36 -12.19 -14.33
N LEU A 492 -23.30 -12.42 -13.03
CA LEU A 492 -22.33 -11.79 -12.11
C LEU A 492 -20.90 -12.12 -12.52
N GLU A 493 -20.60 -13.37 -12.82
CA GLU A 493 -19.28 -13.81 -13.29
C GLU A 493 -18.89 -13.14 -14.60
N ARG A 494 -19.83 -12.98 -15.54
CA ARG A 494 -19.57 -12.29 -16.81
C ARG A 494 -19.29 -10.81 -16.62
N GLY A 495 -20.06 -10.12 -15.77
CA GLY A 495 -19.88 -8.70 -15.47
C GLY A 495 -18.58 -8.42 -14.69
N SER A 496 -18.16 -9.35 -13.84
CA SER A 496 -16.96 -9.17 -12.99
C SER A 496 -15.63 -9.40 -13.71
N ARG A 497 -15.60 -9.92 -14.96
CA ARG A 497 -14.34 -10.30 -15.63
C ARG A 497 -13.34 -9.16 -15.82
N VAL A 498 -13.79 -7.97 -16.20
CA VAL A 498 -12.89 -6.81 -16.38
C VAL A 498 -12.33 -6.37 -15.04
N MET A 499 -13.20 -6.28 -14.02
CA MET A 499 -12.81 -5.92 -12.66
C MET A 499 -11.89 -6.97 -12.05
N SER A 500 -12.15 -8.26 -12.27
CA SER A 500 -11.28 -9.36 -11.85
C SER A 500 -9.86 -9.23 -12.42
N ALA A 501 -9.72 -8.80 -13.69
CA ALA A 501 -8.41 -8.56 -14.29
C ALA A 501 -7.66 -7.38 -13.66
N ILE A 502 -8.39 -6.30 -13.29
CA ILE A 502 -7.81 -5.15 -12.59
C ILE A 502 -7.40 -5.57 -11.17
N HIS A 503 -8.28 -6.25 -10.43
CA HIS A 503 -7.99 -6.77 -9.10
C HIS A 503 -6.79 -7.72 -9.10
N LYS A 504 -6.63 -8.56 -10.15
CA LYS A 504 -5.46 -9.43 -10.27
C LYS A 504 -4.14 -8.66 -10.36
N ARG A 505 -4.13 -7.50 -11.04
CA ARG A 505 -2.94 -6.63 -11.10
C ARG A 505 -2.66 -5.97 -9.75
N ILE A 506 -3.70 -5.45 -9.09
CA ILE A 506 -3.59 -4.88 -7.74
C ILE A 506 -3.11 -5.94 -6.75
N TYR A 507 -3.65 -7.15 -6.82
CA TYR A 507 -3.21 -8.30 -6.02
C TYR A 507 -1.72 -8.59 -6.21
N ALA A 508 -1.25 -8.62 -7.46
CA ALA A 508 0.17 -8.84 -7.74
C ALA A 508 1.05 -7.72 -7.18
N ALA A 509 0.62 -6.46 -7.29
CA ALA A 509 1.33 -5.33 -6.71
C ALA A 509 1.32 -5.36 -5.17
N MET A 510 0.18 -5.68 -4.54
CA MET A 510 0.12 -5.87 -3.08
C MET A 510 1.01 -7.01 -2.60
N LYS A 511 1.13 -8.10 -3.38
CA LYS A 511 2.07 -9.17 -3.06
C LYS A 511 3.51 -8.66 -3.03
N CYS A 512 3.93 -7.86 -4.02
CA CYS A 512 5.25 -7.23 -4.02
C CYS A 512 5.43 -6.29 -2.82
N GLU A 513 4.41 -5.49 -2.48
CA GLU A 513 4.42 -4.61 -1.29
C GLU A 513 4.66 -5.40 0.00
N PHE A 514 3.92 -6.50 0.18
CA PHE A 514 4.05 -7.34 1.38
C PHE A 514 5.40 -8.06 1.45
N MET A 515 5.97 -8.45 0.31
CA MET A 515 7.33 -9.00 0.27
C MET A 515 8.37 -7.96 0.69
N LEU A 516 8.27 -6.72 0.20
CA LEU A 516 9.17 -5.63 0.61
C LEU A 516 9.05 -5.32 2.12
N LEU A 517 7.82 -5.31 2.66
CA LEU A 517 7.60 -5.16 4.10
C LEU A 517 8.22 -6.30 4.90
N ALA A 518 8.04 -7.54 4.45
CA ALA A 518 8.61 -8.72 5.11
C ALA A 518 10.14 -8.69 5.12
N ASN A 519 10.76 -8.30 4.01
CA ASN A 519 12.21 -8.12 3.93
C ASN A 519 12.71 -7.05 4.92
N ASN A 520 11.99 -5.93 5.02
CA ASN A 520 12.30 -4.90 6.01
C ASN A 520 12.12 -5.41 7.44
N PHE A 521 11.09 -6.20 7.72
CA PHE A 521 10.91 -6.81 9.06
C PHE A 521 12.03 -7.81 9.38
N ALA A 522 12.48 -8.60 8.42
CA ALA A 522 13.62 -9.50 8.61
C ALA A 522 14.90 -8.76 9.04
N ILE A 523 15.13 -7.56 8.48
CA ILE A 523 16.32 -6.74 8.73
C ILE A 523 16.22 -5.93 10.04
N TYR A 524 15.09 -5.26 10.26
CA TYR A 524 14.96 -4.24 11.30
C TYR A 524 14.28 -4.72 12.59
N LEU A 525 13.60 -5.87 12.59
CA LEU A 525 13.04 -6.42 13.81
C LEU A 525 14.13 -6.97 14.74
N PRO A 526 13.96 -6.81 16.06
CA PRO A 526 14.80 -7.53 17.03
C PRO A 526 14.59 -9.03 16.90
N LYS A 527 15.54 -9.83 17.39
CA LYS A 527 15.48 -11.30 17.33
C LYS A 527 14.13 -11.88 17.76
N MET A 528 13.51 -11.25 18.76
CA MET A 528 12.18 -11.57 19.26
C MET A 528 11.45 -10.25 19.54
N TYR A 529 10.29 -10.07 18.93
CA TYR A 529 9.44 -8.90 19.11
C TYR A 529 8.10 -9.30 19.75
N PRO A 530 7.86 -8.94 21.02
CA PRO A 530 6.56 -9.14 21.66
C PRO A 530 5.60 -8.00 21.25
N TYR A 531 4.34 -8.34 20.99
CA TYR A 531 3.30 -7.36 20.69
C TYR A 531 1.95 -7.80 21.27
N ASP A 532 1.10 -6.83 21.55
CA ASP A 532 -0.19 -7.07 22.18
C ASP A 532 -1.33 -6.96 21.16
N ILE A 533 -2.15 -7.99 21.11
CA ILE A 533 -3.37 -8.01 20.26
C ILE A 533 -4.60 -8.34 21.11
N VAL A 534 -5.78 -8.15 20.51
CA VAL A 534 -7.04 -8.61 21.13
C VAL A 534 -6.97 -10.14 21.32
N GLY A 535 -6.85 -10.56 22.56
CA GLY A 535 -6.72 -12.00 22.90
C GLY A 535 -5.43 -12.36 23.62
N GLY A 536 -4.48 -11.43 23.78
CA GLY A 536 -3.26 -11.60 24.57
C GLY A 536 -1.97 -11.19 23.86
N GLN A 537 -0.89 -11.39 24.55
CA GLN A 537 0.45 -11.10 24.02
C GLN A 537 0.89 -12.20 23.06
N ARG A 538 1.44 -11.78 21.92
CA ARG A 538 2.06 -12.65 20.93
C ARG A 538 3.52 -12.29 20.71
N GLN A 539 4.24 -13.12 19.99
CA GLN A 539 5.65 -12.94 19.68
C GLN A 539 5.93 -13.33 18.24
N VAL A 540 6.82 -12.58 17.59
CA VAL A 540 7.34 -12.89 16.27
C VAL A 540 8.88 -12.83 16.32
N PHE A 541 9.54 -13.60 15.49
CA PHE A 541 10.99 -13.64 15.39
C PHE A 541 11.42 -13.08 14.05
N ALA A 542 12.53 -12.32 14.01
CA ALA A 542 13.08 -11.81 12.75
C ALA A 542 13.36 -12.94 11.74
N GLN A 543 13.82 -14.10 12.23
CA GLN A 543 14.05 -15.30 11.41
C GLN A 543 12.76 -15.98 10.92
N ASP A 544 11.56 -15.57 11.36
CA ASP A 544 10.30 -16.08 10.81
C ASP A 544 10.04 -15.55 9.39
N PHE A 545 10.66 -14.42 9.02
CA PHE A 545 10.58 -13.80 7.70
C PHE A 545 11.67 -14.38 6.78
N ASP A 546 11.51 -15.63 6.40
CA ASP A 546 12.38 -16.31 5.46
C ASP A 546 11.62 -16.67 4.17
N GLU A 547 12.33 -17.06 3.12
CA GLU A 547 11.73 -17.39 1.82
C GLU A 547 10.84 -18.65 1.84
N ARG A 548 10.70 -19.33 2.97
CA ARG A 548 9.89 -20.54 3.13
C ARG A 548 8.41 -20.25 3.34
N VAL A 549 8.07 -19.02 3.72
CA VAL A 549 6.70 -18.55 3.89
C VAL A 549 6.41 -17.48 2.84
N ASP A 550 5.60 -17.80 1.84
CA ASP A 550 5.13 -16.82 0.86
C ASP A 550 4.00 -15.99 1.46
N ILE A 551 4.09 -14.69 1.30
CA ILE A 551 3.14 -13.72 1.83
C ILE A 551 2.28 -13.23 0.68
N ILE A 552 0.98 -13.46 0.78
CA ILE A 552 0.03 -13.15 -0.28
C ILE A 552 -1.14 -12.32 0.26
N PRO A 553 -1.76 -11.48 -0.56
CA PRO A 553 -3.00 -10.81 -0.18
C PRO A 553 -4.15 -11.81 0.05
N VAL A 554 -5.06 -11.48 0.95
CA VAL A 554 -6.27 -12.30 1.24
C VAL A 554 -7.24 -12.30 0.07
N ALA A 555 -7.36 -11.18 -0.65
CA ALA A 555 -8.29 -11.05 -1.77
C ALA A 555 -7.89 -11.98 -2.91
N ASP A 556 -8.65 -13.07 -3.11
CA ASP A 556 -8.44 -13.96 -4.25
C ASP A 556 -9.05 -13.32 -5.52
N PRO A 557 -8.23 -13.01 -6.54
CA PRO A 557 -8.72 -12.40 -7.77
C PRO A 557 -9.69 -13.28 -8.58
N ASN A 558 -9.78 -14.56 -8.25
CA ASN A 558 -10.71 -15.50 -8.89
C ASN A 558 -12.08 -15.55 -8.20
N ILE A 559 -12.19 -15.03 -6.98
CA ILE A 559 -13.42 -15.04 -6.17
C ILE A 559 -13.78 -13.58 -5.85
N PHE A 560 -14.63 -13.00 -6.67
CA PHE A 560 -14.90 -11.56 -6.66
C PHE A 560 -15.89 -11.11 -5.58
N SER A 561 -16.79 -11.95 -5.07
CA SER A 561 -17.81 -11.52 -4.10
C SER A 561 -17.80 -12.35 -2.82
N GLN A 562 -18.14 -11.69 -1.70
CA GLN A 562 -18.32 -12.38 -0.41
C GLN A 562 -19.34 -13.53 -0.52
N THR A 563 -20.39 -13.33 -1.32
CA THR A 563 -21.40 -14.38 -1.58
C THR A 563 -20.79 -15.59 -2.27
N GLN A 564 -19.86 -15.39 -3.21
CA GLN A 564 -19.15 -16.51 -3.85
C GLN A 564 -18.24 -17.23 -2.85
N ARG A 565 -17.50 -16.50 -1.98
CA ARG A 565 -16.67 -17.10 -0.92
C ARG A 565 -17.52 -17.98 0.00
N ILE A 566 -18.66 -17.47 0.45
CA ILE A 566 -19.60 -18.23 1.28
C ILE A 566 -20.09 -19.47 0.55
N THR A 567 -20.45 -19.36 -0.74
CA THR A 567 -20.95 -20.49 -1.52
C THR A 567 -19.89 -21.57 -1.72
N VAL A 568 -18.64 -21.16 -2.02
CA VAL A 568 -17.51 -22.10 -2.15
C VAL A 568 -17.23 -22.80 -0.82
N ALA A 569 -17.12 -22.06 0.27
CA ALA A 569 -16.89 -22.60 1.61
C ALA A 569 -18.03 -23.53 2.05
N GLN A 570 -19.28 -23.19 1.73
CA GLN A 570 -20.44 -24.03 1.99
C GLN A 570 -20.39 -25.35 1.20
N THR A 571 -19.97 -25.28 -0.07
CA THR A 571 -19.81 -26.46 -0.92
C THR A 571 -18.66 -27.34 -0.40
N GLU A 572 -17.54 -26.73 -0.02
CA GLU A 572 -16.40 -27.42 0.59
C GLU A 572 -16.81 -28.14 1.89
N LEU A 573 -17.55 -27.46 2.78
CA LEU A 573 -18.06 -28.04 4.01
C LEU A 573 -19.02 -29.19 3.72
N GLN A 574 -19.92 -29.10 2.75
CA GLN A 574 -20.82 -30.17 2.36
C GLN A 574 -20.06 -31.41 1.85
N LEU A 575 -19.02 -31.18 1.00
CA LEU A 575 -18.17 -32.28 0.54
C LEU A 575 -17.39 -32.92 1.68
N ALA A 576 -16.85 -32.11 2.61
CA ALA A 576 -16.15 -32.63 3.78
C ALA A 576 -17.09 -33.44 4.72
N MET A 577 -18.33 -33.01 4.90
CA MET A 577 -19.34 -33.72 5.67
C MET A 577 -19.79 -35.02 4.99
N SER A 578 -19.79 -35.09 3.67
CA SER A 578 -20.17 -36.30 2.91
C SER A 578 -19.16 -37.43 3.09
N ASN A 579 -17.87 -37.11 3.28
CA ASN A 579 -16.83 -38.11 3.51
C ASN A 579 -15.80 -37.67 4.58
N PRO A 580 -16.18 -37.73 5.87
CA PRO A 580 -15.35 -37.23 6.97
C PRO A 580 -13.99 -37.93 7.13
N GLY A 581 -13.83 -39.12 6.57
CA GLY A 581 -12.60 -39.91 6.68
C GLY A 581 -11.48 -39.42 5.74
N MET A 582 -11.82 -38.64 4.71
CA MET A 582 -10.89 -38.12 3.72
C MET A 582 -10.59 -36.64 3.89
N HIS A 583 -11.39 -35.91 4.66
CA HIS A 583 -11.31 -34.46 4.78
C HIS A 583 -11.03 -34.03 6.21
N ASN A 584 -10.32 -32.90 6.37
CA ASN A 584 -10.19 -32.26 7.67
C ASN A 584 -11.41 -31.36 7.91
N LEU A 585 -12.37 -31.89 8.71
CA LEU A 585 -13.59 -31.15 9.05
C LEU A 585 -13.32 -29.88 9.84
N TYR A 586 -12.29 -29.87 10.67
CA TYR A 586 -11.90 -28.65 11.42
C TYR A 586 -11.57 -27.50 10.47
N GLU A 587 -10.73 -27.73 9.47
CA GLU A 587 -10.37 -26.71 8.49
C GLU A 587 -11.57 -26.31 7.63
N ALA A 588 -12.43 -27.22 7.22
CA ALA A 588 -13.62 -26.90 6.45
C ALA A 588 -14.61 -25.99 7.23
N TYR A 589 -14.78 -26.23 8.54
CA TYR A 589 -15.55 -25.32 9.40
C TYR A 589 -14.85 -23.99 9.59
N ARG A 590 -13.54 -23.97 9.74
CA ARG A 590 -12.74 -22.76 9.87
C ARG A 590 -12.89 -21.88 8.63
N HIS A 591 -12.70 -22.43 7.45
CA HIS A 591 -12.91 -21.72 6.17
C HIS A 591 -14.33 -21.16 6.05
N MET A 592 -15.34 -21.89 6.51
CA MET A 592 -16.72 -21.40 6.50
C MET A 592 -16.92 -20.21 7.43
N TYR A 593 -16.37 -20.24 8.65
CA TYR A 593 -16.46 -19.11 9.58
C TYR A 593 -15.66 -17.89 9.09
N GLU A 594 -14.50 -18.11 8.50
CA GLU A 594 -13.69 -17.04 7.85
C GLU A 594 -14.46 -16.41 6.69
N ALA A 595 -15.10 -17.20 5.83
CA ALA A 595 -15.92 -16.71 4.72
C ALA A 595 -17.14 -15.91 5.19
N LEU A 596 -17.71 -16.25 6.34
CA LEU A 596 -18.80 -15.51 6.99
C LEU A 596 -18.34 -14.21 7.67
N GLY A 597 -17.02 -13.97 7.80
CA GLY A 597 -16.46 -12.80 8.47
C GLY A 597 -16.58 -12.83 9.99
N VAL A 598 -16.58 -14.01 10.59
CA VAL A 598 -16.67 -14.18 12.04
C VAL A 598 -15.33 -13.81 12.67
N LYS A 599 -15.33 -12.84 13.58
CA LYS A 599 -14.15 -12.49 14.38
C LYS A 599 -13.90 -13.55 15.44
N ASP A 600 -12.64 -13.87 15.71
CA ASP A 600 -12.23 -14.85 16.74
C ASP A 600 -12.72 -16.30 16.45
N VAL A 601 -12.51 -16.82 15.24
CA VAL A 601 -12.88 -18.20 14.87
C VAL A 601 -12.35 -19.22 15.88
N ASN A 602 -11.17 -19.04 16.44
CA ASN A 602 -10.56 -19.92 17.43
C ASN A 602 -11.33 -20.01 18.77
N LYS A 603 -12.19 -19.02 19.09
CA LYS A 603 -13.08 -19.11 20.27
C LYS A 603 -14.31 -19.96 20.02
N LEU A 604 -14.80 -19.95 18.77
CA LEU A 604 -15.97 -20.77 18.37
C LEU A 604 -15.56 -22.20 18.03
N LEU A 605 -14.41 -22.33 17.37
CA LEU A 605 -13.86 -23.62 16.94
C LEU A 605 -12.44 -23.75 17.55
N PRO A 606 -12.35 -24.20 18.81
CA PRO A 606 -11.04 -24.41 19.43
C PRO A 606 -10.27 -25.47 18.65
N PRO A 607 -8.94 -25.23 18.39
CA PRO A 607 -8.13 -26.20 17.68
C PRO A 607 -8.16 -27.57 18.39
N PRO A 608 -8.14 -28.66 17.62
CA PRO A 608 -8.10 -29.98 18.22
C PRO A 608 -6.86 -30.08 19.11
N PRO A 609 -7.00 -30.71 20.33
CA PRO A 609 -5.88 -30.79 21.25
C PRO A 609 -4.71 -31.48 20.55
N GLN A 610 -3.57 -30.80 20.50
CA GLN A 610 -2.37 -31.40 19.94
C GLN A 610 -2.01 -32.65 20.78
N PRO A 611 -1.65 -33.75 20.13
CA PRO A 611 -1.20 -34.92 20.83
C PRO A 611 0.03 -34.58 21.63
N GLN A 612 -0.02 -34.74 22.96
CA GLN A 612 1.11 -34.50 23.85
C GLN A 612 1.91 -35.77 24.05
N PRO A 613 3.23 -35.70 24.23
CA PRO A 613 4.02 -36.86 24.59
C PRO A 613 3.57 -37.40 25.93
N LEU A 614 3.22 -38.66 25.95
CA LEU A 614 2.77 -39.38 27.13
C LEU A 614 3.87 -40.31 27.68
N ASP A 615 3.76 -40.69 28.95
CA ASP A 615 4.62 -41.73 29.51
C ASP A 615 4.26 -43.14 28.97
N PRO A 616 5.20 -44.09 28.92
CA PRO A 616 4.98 -45.40 28.34
C PRO A 616 3.83 -46.19 28.98
N ALA A 617 3.53 -45.97 30.28
CA ALA A 617 2.45 -46.65 30.96
C ALA A 617 1.09 -46.12 30.50
N SER A 618 0.95 -44.81 30.34
CA SER A 618 -0.26 -44.17 29.80
C SER A 618 -0.50 -44.56 28.35
N GLU A 619 0.56 -44.64 27.52
CA GLU A 619 0.48 -45.11 26.14
C GLU A 619 0.00 -46.58 26.07
N ASN A 620 0.48 -47.46 26.95
CA ASN A 620 0.03 -48.84 27.06
C ASN A 620 -1.46 -48.95 27.38
N ILE A 621 -1.99 -48.10 28.26
CA ILE A 621 -3.41 -48.04 28.61
C ILE A 621 -4.24 -47.57 27.40
N LEU A 622 -3.76 -46.55 26.68
CA LEU A 622 -4.44 -46.07 25.47
C LEU A 622 -4.48 -47.13 24.38
N ALA A 623 -3.41 -47.89 24.18
CA ALA A 623 -3.34 -48.99 23.23
C ALA A 623 -4.35 -50.10 23.58
N LEU A 624 -4.50 -50.43 24.87
CA LEU A 624 -5.53 -51.38 25.32
C LEU A 624 -6.96 -50.93 24.98
N ASN A 625 -7.19 -49.59 25.06
CA ASN A 625 -8.48 -49.00 24.72
C ASN A 625 -8.64 -48.80 23.18
N GLY A 626 -7.71 -49.30 22.37
CA GLY A 626 -7.76 -49.23 20.91
C GLY A 626 -7.52 -47.85 20.33
N LYS A 627 -6.99 -46.91 21.10
CA LYS A 627 -6.58 -45.57 20.61
C LYS A 627 -5.18 -45.67 20.02
N LYS A 628 -4.99 -44.99 18.87
CA LYS A 628 -3.64 -44.85 18.26
C LYS A 628 -2.74 -44.02 19.18
N ILE A 629 -1.51 -44.43 19.32
CA ILE A 629 -0.43 -43.74 20.02
C ILE A 629 0.61 -43.33 18.99
N GLN A 630 1.32 -42.22 19.25
CA GLN A 630 2.29 -41.63 18.35
C GLN A 630 3.60 -41.38 19.10
N ALA A 631 4.73 -41.72 18.50
CA ALA A 631 6.03 -41.42 19.07
C ALA A 631 6.41 -39.96 18.77
N PHE A 632 7.02 -39.27 19.73
CA PHE A 632 7.48 -37.88 19.59
C PHE A 632 9.00 -37.82 19.67
N PRO A 633 9.67 -36.93 18.86
CA PRO A 633 11.14 -36.84 18.80
C PRO A 633 11.83 -36.54 20.14
N GLN A 634 11.10 -35.99 21.09
CA GLN A 634 11.61 -35.56 22.41
C GLN A 634 11.48 -36.65 23.48
N GLN A 635 10.86 -37.79 23.18
CA GLN A 635 10.71 -38.89 24.13
C GLN A 635 11.97 -39.76 24.20
N ASP A 636 12.22 -40.37 25.35
CA ASP A 636 13.26 -41.43 25.48
C ASP A 636 12.73 -42.71 24.80
N HIS A 637 13.02 -42.80 23.49
CA HIS A 637 12.59 -43.94 22.66
C HIS A 637 13.07 -45.28 23.18
N GLN A 638 14.24 -45.33 23.84
CA GLN A 638 14.83 -46.56 24.35
C GLN A 638 14.06 -47.07 25.57
N ALA A 639 13.66 -46.18 26.48
CA ALA A 639 12.84 -46.46 27.64
C ALA A 639 11.42 -46.88 27.21
N HIS A 640 10.81 -46.12 26.24
CA HIS A 640 9.47 -46.44 25.70
C HIS A 640 9.44 -47.82 25.03
N MET A 641 10.38 -48.11 24.14
CA MET A 641 10.44 -49.43 23.48
C MET A 641 10.58 -50.58 24.47
N ARG A 642 11.41 -50.45 25.52
CA ARG A 642 11.54 -51.49 26.56
C ARG A 642 10.23 -51.70 27.29
N ALA A 643 9.53 -50.63 27.68
CA ALA A 643 8.27 -50.70 28.38
C ALA A 643 7.16 -51.34 27.51
N HIS A 644 7.07 -50.96 26.23
CA HIS A 644 6.11 -51.52 25.31
C HIS A 644 6.40 -53.02 25.00
N LEU A 645 7.66 -53.40 24.79
CA LEU A 645 8.07 -54.80 24.57
C LEU A 645 7.71 -55.65 25.81
N GLN A 646 8.01 -55.15 27.00
CA GLN A 646 7.65 -55.88 28.25
C GLN A 646 6.13 -56.03 28.39
N PHE A 647 5.36 -55.01 28.05
CA PHE A 647 3.92 -55.02 28.10
C PHE A 647 3.29 -55.92 27.04
N MET A 648 3.80 -55.99 25.83
CA MET A 648 3.36 -56.91 24.78
C MET A 648 3.63 -58.39 25.16
N GLY A 649 4.55 -58.67 26.07
CA GLY A 649 4.76 -60.01 26.64
C GLY A 649 3.66 -60.49 27.56
N THR A 650 2.77 -59.60 28.06
CA THR A 650 1.70 -59.94 28.98
C THR A 650 0.56 -60.71 28.29
N THR A 651 -0.12 -61.60 29.00
CA THR A 651 -1.28 -62.34 28.48
C THR A 651 -2.43 -61.44 28.09
N MET A 652 -2.52 -60.27 28.69
CA MET A 652 -3.58 -59.27 28.45
C MET A 652 -3.49 -58.68 27.02
N VAL A 653 -2.26 -58.36 26.55
CA VAL A 653 -2.01 -57.80 25.22
C VAL A 653 -1.99 -58.89 24.16
N ARG A 654 -1.44 -60.11 24.48
CA ARG A 654 -1.43 -61.24 23.55
C ARG A 654 -2.82 -61.68 23.11
N ASN A 655 -3.81 -61.54 23.98
CA ASN A 655 -5.21 -61.84 23.67
C ASN A 655 -5.97 -60.67 23.00
N ASN A 656 -5.32 -59.50 22.80
CA ASN A 656 -5.94 -58.35 22.14
C ASN A 656 -5.12 -57.98 20.88
N PRO A 657 -5.49 -58.51 19.70
CA PRO A 657 -4.72 -58.27 18.46
C PRO A 657 -4.69 -56.81 18.03
N LYS A 658 -5.71 -55.99 18.40
CA LYS A 658 -5.72 -54.55 18.10
C LYS A 658 -4.68 -53.79 18.93
N ALA A 659 -4.62 -54.06 20.23
CA ALA A 659 -3.64 -53.44 21.12
C ALA A 659 -2.20 -53.84 20.73
N LEU A 660 -2.02 -55.11 20.38
CA LEU A 660 -0.71 -55.60 19.91
C LEU A 660 -0.25 -54.89 18.63
N GLY A 661 -1.14 -54.70 17.63
CA GLY A 661 -0.85 -54.01 16.40
C GLY A 661 -0.49 -52.53 16.62
N ILE A 662 -1.18 -51.82 17.50
CA ILE A 662 -0.91 -50.42 17.85
C ILE A 662 0.46 -50.27 18.52
N LEU A 663 0.80 -51.14 19.47
CA LEU A 663 2.08 -51.12 20.16
C LEU A 663 3.25 -51.48 19.23
N GLN A 664 3.07 -52.45 18.32
CA GLN A 664 4.06 -52.77 17.30
C GLN A 664 4.32 -51.63 16.36
N GLN A 665 3.28 -50.95 15.88
CA GLN A 665 3.40 -49.79 15.02
C GLN A 665 4.15 -48.67 15.73
N ASN A 666 3.80 -48.35 16.97
CA ASN A 666 4.50 -47.32 17.76
C ASN A 666 5.96 -47.66 18.01
N CYS A 667 6.32 -48.92 18.23
CA CYS A 667 7.74 -49.31 18.35
C CYS A 667 8.54 -49.23 17.03
N MET A 668 7.87 -49.20 15.89
CA MET A 668 8.51 -49.00 14.58
C MET A 668 8.74 -47.52 14.22
N GLU A 669 7.91 -46.63 14.73
CA GLU A 669 8.04 -45.19 14.47
C GLU A 669 9.40 -44.59 14.93
N PRO A 670 9.93 -44.88 16.12
CA PRO A 670 11.26 -44.36 16.54
C PRO A 670 12.42 -44.78 15.66
N VAL A 671 12.31 -45.93 14.99
CA VAL A 671 13.36 -46.41 14.06
C VAL A 671 13.44 -45.48 12.83
N SER A 672 12.32 -44.95 12.37
CA SER A 672 12.30 -43.97 11.28
C SER A 672 12.96 -42.64 11.68
N TYR A 673 12.75 -42.18 12.92
CA TYR A 673 13.38 -40.95 13.45
C TYR A 673 14.91 -41.10 13.63
N THR A 674 15.41 -42.26 14.03
CA THR A 674 16.86 -42.53 14.16
C THR A 674 17.52 -42.58 12.81
N HIS A 675 16.87 -43.08 11.78
CA HIS A 675 17.41 -43.09 10.40
C HIS A 675 17.42 -41.67 9.79
N LEU A 676 16.43 -40.81 10.07
CA LEU A 676 16.43 -39.42 9.62
C LEU A 676 17.54 -38.62 10.28
N ARG A 677 17.80 -38.78 11.58
CA ARG A 677 18.89 -38.12 12.29
C ARG A 677 20.28 -38.57 11.80
N ALA A 678 20.44 -39.82 11.44
CA ALA A 678 21.68 -40.34 10.88
C ALA A 678 21.95 -39.77 9.48
N HIS A 679 20.92 -39.45 8.71
CA HIS A 679 21.04 -38.78 7.41
C HIS A 679 21.36 -37.27 7.53
N GLU A 680 20.85 -36.58 8.55
CA GLU A 680 21.16 -35.15 8.80
C GLU A 680 22.59 -34.97 9.32
N THR A 681 23.08 -35.85 10.21
CA THR A 681 24.44 -35.78 10.70
C THR A 681 25.47 -36.21 9.64
N GLY A 682 25.08 -37.01 8.63
CA GLY A 682 25.94 -37.42 7.49
C GLY A 682 26.05 -36.34 6.38
N ARG A 683 25.27 -35.27 6.42
CA ARG A 683 25.39 -34.14 5.48
C ARG A 683 26.18 -32.97 6.04
N ASN A 684 26.54 -32.99 7.32
CA ASN A 684 27.33 -31.95 8.00
C ASN A 684 28.77 -32.43 8.34
N LEU A 685 29.24 -33.45 7.69
CA LEU A 685 30.64 -33.89 7.57
C LEU A 685 30.94 -33.92 6.03
#